data_e6f710eccd5900d74925f94f781993fe
#
_entry.id   e6f710eccd5900d74925f94f781993fe
#
_cell.length_a   1.000
_cell.length_b   1.000
_cell.length_c   1.000
_cell.angle_alpha   90.00
_cell.angle_beta   90.00
_cell.angle_gamma   90.00
#
_symmetry.space_group_name_H-M   'P 1'
#
loop_
_entity.id
_entity.type
_entity.pdbx_description
1 polymer ?
#
loop_
_entity_poly.entity_id
_entity_poly.type
_entity_poly.pdbx_seq_one_letter_code
_entity_poly.pdbx_strand_id
1 'polypeptide(L)'
;MDGTTNIIELKGIGEKSATAFGRLGIRNVDSLITMYPKYYLTYEDPKDVNEIEIGQRVSIFVRINSEVHIQYARRMKIVTCTAKDHTGTIMLVWYNMPYLKKQLHQGRDYIFTGTPIYKNGRITMEHPEIFTKEDYEVKQETLQPVYPLTSGLTNKLVSKAVAQTKDYIFHIPEYLPQNILDQYQPMEYHQAIWNIHFPESKEQLIKAKKRLIFDEFFIFIAAMHMITSGEDLKEEGYKIGACKEAKELVKNLPYELTTAQKRALNEMAKDMASGKVMNRLVQGDVGSGKTILAVILLLMCAKAGYQGVLMAPTEVLAAQHYESFTELLESYDIKIALLTGSTKAKEKRETYQKIKDGEVDIVIGTHAVIQDKVEYNKLALVITDEQHRFGVRQRESLSLKGEKPHVLVMSATPIPRTLAIILYGDLDVSIIDELPAERLPIKNCVVNTSYRPTAYRFIEKQVSQGRQVYIICPMVEESETMEGENVIQYAQMLRSQFAPSVRISYLHGKMKAADKQKVMDDFSEGKIDVLVSTTVVEVGVNVPNATVMMVENAERFGLAQLHQLRGRVGRGGYQSYCIFMTSSKKKETMQRLEVLNKSNDGFYIANEDLKLRGPGDFFGVRQSGMMDFVLADIYTNADIMKQAADAVKQLEESGFDFSNLKNSRLEKQIGLARNI
;
A
#
# COMPACT_ATOMS: atom_id res chain seq x y z
N MET A 1 21.40 -6.22 -35.02
CA MET A 1 20.91 -5.28 -33.95
C MET A 1 20.68 -6.12 -32.71
N ASP A 2 21.18 -5.68 -31.59
CA ASP A 2 20.94 -6.30 -30.27
C ASP A 2 20.41 -5.27 -29.27
N GLY A 3 20.12 -5.69 -28.05
CA GLY A 3 19.55 -4.81 -27.04
C GLY A 3 20.45 -3.66 -26.58
N THR A 4 21.76 -3.82 -26.71
CA THR A 4 22.79 -2.82 -26.35
C THR A 4 23.06 -1.81 -27.48
N THR A 5 22.56 -2.07 -28.69
CA THR A 5 22.72 -1.19 -29.85
C THR A 5 22.25 0.22 -29.53
N ASN A 6 23.10 1.23 -29.75
CA ASN A 6 22.79 2.61 -29.41
C ASN A 6 21.64 3.14 -30.25
N ILE A 7 20.74 3.92 -29.66
CA ILE A 7 19.53 4.43 -30.33
C ILE A 7 19.88 5.33 -31.54
N ILE A 8 21.04 5.97 -31.57
CA ILE A 8 21.48 6.82 -32.69
C ILE A 8 21.71 6.04 -33.99
N GLU A 9 21.89 4.72 -33.90
CA GLU A 9 22.08 3.85 -35.07
C GLU A 9 20.77 3.55 -35.81
N LEU A 10 19.62 3.87 -35.20
CA LEU A 10 18.31 3.70 -35.82
C LEU A 10 18.08 4.76 -36.92
N LYS A 11 17.53 4.33 -38.04
CA LYS A 11 17.25 5.25 -39.18
C LYS A 11 16.30 6.37 -38.76
N GLY A 12 16.73 7.61 -39.01
CA GLY A 12 15.96 8.83 -38.70
C GLY A 12 16.17 9.39 -37.31
N ILE A 13 17.07 8.82 -36.51
CA ILE A 13 17.50 9.37 -35.22
C ILE A 13 18.88 10.02 -35.38
N GLY A 14 18.92 11.34 -35.36
CA GLY A 14 20.14 12.12 -35.29
C GLY A 14 20.48 12.55 -33.86
N GLU A 15 21.64 13.18 -33.67
CA GLU A 15 22.14 13.61 -32.33
C GLU A 15 21.12 14.38 -31.49
N LYS A 16 20.36 15.30 -32.10
CA LYS A 16 19.32 16.08 -31.41
C LYS A 16 18.19 15.19 -30.84
N SER A 17 17.76 14.22 -31.67
CA SER A 17 16.70 13.28 -31.24
C SER A 17 17.26 12.28 -30.23
N ALA A 18 18.46 11.77 -30.38
CA ALA A 18 19.13 10.90 -29.42
C ALA A 18 19.31 11.59 -28.05
N THR A 19 19.69 12.88 -28.03
CA THR A 19 19.74 13.68 -26.81
C THR A 19 18.35 13.82 -26.15
N ALA A 20 17.30 13.99 -26.95
CA ALA A 20 15.93 14.08 -26.45
C ALA A 20 15.45 12.73 -25.88
N PHE A 21 15.76 11.60 -26.51
CA PHE A 21 15.55 10.27 -25.95
C PHE A 21 16.34 10.06 -24.64
N GLY A 22 17.59 10.51 -24.59
CA GLY A 22 18.44 10.44 -23.40
C GLY A 22 17.83 11.15 -22.16
N ARG A 23 17.05 12.24 -22.35
CA ARG A 23 16.30 12.90 -21.26
C ARG A 23 15.19 12.03 -20.68
N LEU A 24 14.70 11.04 -21.43
CA LEU A 24 13.74 10.03 -20.98
C LEU A 24 14.43 8.75 -20.50
N GLY A 25 15.76 8.75 -20.33
CA GLY A 25 16.52 7.58 -19.92
C GLY A 25 16.78 6.54 -21.03
N ILE A 26 16.40 6.86 -22.30
CA ILE A 26 16.48 5.92 -23.41
C ILE A 26 17.80 6.14 -24.16
N ARG A 27 18.68 5.11 -24.13
CA ARG A 27 20.02 5.16 -24.75
C ARG A 27 20.27 4.05 -25.74
N ASN A 28 19.60 2.92 -25.60
CA ASN A 28 19.78 1.72 -26.42
C ASN A 28 18.42 1.09 -26.77
N VAL A 29 18.47 0.02 -27.57
CA VAL A 29 17.28 -0.69 -28.04
C VAL A 29 16.47 -1.28 -26.87
N ASP A 30 17.11 -1.88 -25.86
CA ASP A 30 16.41 -2.42 -24.70
C ASP A 30 15.60 -1.35 -23.95
N SER A 31 16.20 -0.18 -23.72
CA SER A 31 15.49 0.93 -23.08
C SER A 31 14.39 1.52 -23.97
N LEU A 32 14.50 1.41 -25.29
CA LEU A 32 13.47 1.85 -26.23
C LEU A 32 12.24 0.93 -26.20
N ILE A 33 12.44 -0.39 -26.30
CA ILE A 33 11.32 -1.35 -26.30
C ILE A 33 10.62 -1.49 -24.96
N THR A 34 11.23 -1.01 -23.87
CA THR A 34 10.62 -0.96 -22.54
C THR A 34 10.00 0.41 -22.23
N MET A 35 10.07 1.38 -23.13
CA MET A 35 9.31 2.63 -23.05
C MET A 35 7.89 2.40 -23.53
N TYR A 36 7.02 1.89 -22.66
CA TYR A 36 5.65 1.56 -23.03
C TYR A 36 4.79 2.79 -23.31
N PRO A 37 3.76 2.67 -24.20
CA PRO A 37 2.79 3.73 -24.42
C PRO A 37 2.00 4.06 -23.16
N LYS A 38 1.70 5.35 -22.94
CA LYS A 38 0.85 5.81 -21.85
C LYS A 38 -0.63 5.41 -22.04
N TYR A 39 -1.11 5.56 -23.26
CA TYR A 39 -2.48 5.21 -23.66
C TYR A 39 -2.53 4.96 -25.16
N TYR A 40 -3.70 4.53 -25.65
CA TYR A 40 -3.91 4.24 -27.07
C TYR A 40 -5.07 5.09 -27.59
N LEU A 41 -4.88 5.67 -28.76
CA LEU A 41 -5.93 6.37 -29.47
C LEU A 41 -6.70 5.38 -30.34
N THR A 42 -8.02 5.49 -30.27
CA THR A 42 -8.95 4.85 -31.19
C THR A 42 -9.55 5.92 -32.09
N TYR A 43 -9.79 5.58 -33.34
CA TYR A 43 -10.48 6.44 -34.28
C TYR A 43 -11.88 5.87 -34.47
N GLU A 44 -12.90 6.64 -34.04
CA GLU A 44 -14.31 6.28 -34.17
C GLU A 44 -14.84 6.71 -35.53
N ASP A 45 -16.03 6.20 -35.91
CA ASP A 45 -16.70 6.64 -37.12
C ASP A 45 -16.83 8.16 -37.16
N PRO A 46 -16.55 8.81 -38.30
CA PRO A 46 -16.72 10.25 -38.41
C PRO A 46 -18.16 10.68 -38.15
N LYS A 47 -18.33 11.68 -37.29
CA LYS A 47 -19.62 12.27 -36.95
C LYS A 47 -19.98 13.44 -37.90
N ASP A 48 -21.23 13.73 -38.01
CA ASP A 48 -21.71 14.93 -38.71
C ASP A 48 -21.42 16.19 -37.87
N VAL A 49 -21.26 17.34 -38.55
CA VAL A 49 -20.89 18.60 -37.90
C VAL A 49 -21.91 19.07 -36.85
N ASN A 50 -23.18 18.74 -37.01
CA ASN A 50 -24.24 19.06 -36.03
C ASN A 50 -24.25 18.14 -34.80
N GLU A 51 -23.57 16.98 -34.84
CA GLU A 51 -23.49 16.02 -33.74
C GLU A 51 -22.22 16.20 -32.88
N ILE A 52 -21.39 17.21 -33.19
CA ILE A 52 -20.13 17.46 -32.50
C ILE A 52 -20.42 18.00 -31.09
N GLU A 53 -19.80 17.36 -30.10
CA GLU A 53 -19.73 17.88 -28.75
C GLU A 53 -18.45 18.72 -28.54
N ILE A 54 -18.64 19.98 -28.13
CA ILE A 54 -17.53 20.91 -27.89
C ILE A 54 -16.66 20.41 -26.73
N GLY A 55 -15.34 20.37 -26.95
CA GLY A 55 -14.35 19.92 -25.96
C GLY A 55 -14.05 18.43 -25.99
N GLN A 56 -14.78 17.61 -26.74
CA GLN A 56 -14.47 16.19 -26.95
C GLN A 56 -13.73 16.00 -28.27
N ARG A 57 -12.73 15.09 -28.27
CA ARG A 57 -12.02 14.71 -29.51
C ARG A 57 -12.98 13.93 -30.41
N VAL A 58 -13.11 14.38 -31.65
CA VAL A 58 -14.04 13.80 -32.65
C VAL A 58 -13.38 13.79 -34.03
N SER A 59 -13.79 12.86 -34.87
CA SER A 59 -13.48 12.81 -36.29
C SER A 59 -14.70 13.24 -37.08
N ILE A 60 -14.49 14.03 -38.16
CA ILE A 60 -15.52 14.53 -39.03
C ILE A 60 -15.14 14.28 -40.48
N PHE A 61 -16.09 13.86 -41.30
CA PHE A 61 -15.91 13.72 -42.74
C PHE A 61 -16.57 14.92 -43.46
N VAL A 62 -15.73 15.79 -44.01
CA VAL A 62 -16.16 17.09 -44.53
C VAL A 62 -15.46 17.47 -45.81
N ARG A 63 -16.10 18.26 -46.64
CA ARG A 63 -15.57 18.85 -47.87
C ARG A 63 -15.05 20.25 -47.59
N ILE A 64 -13.84 20.55 -48.06
CA ILE A 64 -13.29 21.92 -48.02
C ILE A 64 -14.08 22.81 -48.96
N ASN A 65 -14.74 23.83 -48.41
CA ASN A 65 -15.64 24.73 -49.16
C ASN A 65 -15.04 26.12 -49.42
N SER A 66 -13.89 26.48 -48.83
CA SER A 66 -13.19 27.74 -49.09
C SER A 66 -11.76 27.48 -49.56
N GLU A 67 -11.17 28.48 -50.16
CA GLU A 67 -9.72 28.47 -50.40
C GLU A 67 -8.95 28.42 -49.05
N VAL A 68 -7.74 27.85 -49.08
CA VAL A 68 -6.85 27.83 -47.96
C VAL A 68 -6.08 29.14 -47.83
N HIS A 69 -6.39 29.93 -46.83
CA HIS A 69 -5.81 31.24 -46.62
C HIS A 69 -4.62 31.16 -45.66
N ILE A 70 -3.56 31.93 -45.92
CA ILE A 70 -2.44 32.11 -45.01
C ILE A 70 -2.41 33.56 -44.54
N GLN A 71 -2.58 33.78 -43.24
CA GLN A 71 -2.43 35.09 -42.62
C GLN A 71 -1.08 35.16 -41.90
N TYR A 72 -0.41 36.30 -42.02
CA TYR A 72 0.85 36.56 -41.32
C TYR A 72 0.61 37.48 -40.14
N ALA A 73 0.76 36.97 -38.92
CA ALA A 73 0.60 37.73 -37.67
C ALA A 73 1.93 37.80 -36.93
N ARG A 74 2.53 38.98 -36.83
CA ARG A 74 3.79 39.32 -36.15
C ARG A 74 4.95 38.29 -36.24
N ARG A 75 4.80 37.06 -35.70
CA ARG A 75 5.80 35.97 -35.72
C ARG A 75 5.20 34.62 -36.09
N MET A 76 3.95 34.56 -36.50
CA MET A 76 3.21 33.33 -36.69
C MET A 76 2.49 33.31 -38.03
N LYS A 77 2.52 32.17 -38.72
CA LYS A 77 1.73 31.94 -39.94
C LYS A 77 0.51 31.16 -39.58
N ILE A 78 -0.69 31.74 -39.82
CA ILE A 78 -1.98 31.11 -39.51
C ILE A 78 -2.57 30.64 -40.82
N VAL A 79 -2.81 29.34 -40.93
CA VAL A 79 -3.48 28.71 -42.06
C VAL A 79 -4.91 28.45 -41.67
N THR A 80 -5.85 28.90 -42.48
CA THR A 80 -7.30 28.74 -42.20
C THR A 80 -8.02 28.29 -43.46
N CYS A 81 -9.02 27.43 -43.25
CA CYS A 81 -10.05 27.15 -44.24
C CYS A 81 -11.35 26.78 -43.58
N THR A 82 -12.45 26.83 -44.32
CA THR A 82 -13.73 26.29 -43.86
C THR A 82 -14.02 24.99 -44.60
N ALA A 83 -14.62 24.06 -43.87
CA ALA A 83 -15.08 22.80 -44.40
C ALA A 83 -16.56 22.58 -44.00
N LYS A 84 -17.28 21.81 -44.77
CA LYS A 84 -18.72 21.54 -44.54
C LYS A 84 -19.08 20.11 -44.87
N ASP A 85 -20.09 19.62 -44.21
CA ASP A 85 -20.88 18.46 -44.63
C ASP A 85 -22.30 18.90 -45.03
N HIS A 86 -23.24 17.99 -45.00
CA HIS A 86 -24.67 18.27 -45.28
C HIS A 86 -25.40 18.91 -44.08
N THR A 87 -24.79 18.90 -42.88
CA THR A 87 -25.40 19.35 -41.64
C THR A 87 -24.90 20.68 -41.14
N GLY A 88 -23.62 21.03 -41.43
CA GLY A 88 -22.99 22.23 -40.88
C GLY A 88 -21.68 22.64 -41.50
N THR A 89 -21.09 23.70 -40.98
CA THR A 89 -19.79 24.24 -41.40
C THR A 89 -18.87 24.41 -40.19
N ILE A 90 -17.62 24.04 -40.34
CA ILE A 90 -16.58 24.15 -39.32
C ILE A 90 -15.39 24.96 -39.85
N MET A 91 -14.75 25.73 -38.99
CA MET A 91 -13.49 26.44 -39.24
C MET A 91 -12.30 25.54 -38.84
N LEU A 92 -11.33 25.39 -39.69
CA LEU A 92 -10.10 24.65 -39.48
C LEU A 92 -8.94 25.61 -39.43
N VAL A 93 -8.08 25.47 -38.40
CA VAL A 93 -6.98 26.43 -38.13
C VAL A 93 -5.70 25.68 -37.81
N TRP A 94 -4.59 26.05 -38.46
CA TRP A 94 -3.25 25.55 -38.17
C TRP A 94 -2.27 26.72 -38.00
N TYR A 95 -1.34 26.60 -37.10
CA TYR A 95 -0.31 27.60 -36.85
C TYR A 95 1.04 27.08 -37.35
N ASN A 96 1.81 27.92 -38.08
CA ASN A 96 3.13 27.63 -38.60
C ASN A 96 3.24 26.41 -39.56
N MET A 97 2.14 26.11 -40.28
CA MET A 97 2.07 25.00 -41.25
C MET A 97 1.69 25.49 -42.66
N PRO A 98 2.47 26.40 -43.30
CA PRO A 98 2.11 26.99 -44.60
C PRO A 98 2.08 25.98 -45.75
N TYR A 99 2.73 24.83 -45.59
CA TYR A 99 2.76 23.77 -46.60
C TYR A 99 1.38 23.12 -46.83
N LEU A 100 0.47 23.25 -45.85
CA LEU A 100 -0.91 22.72 -45.94
C LEU A 100 -1.70 23.39 -47.09
N LYS A 101 -1.35 24.59 -47.51
CA LYS A 101 -1.93 25.21 -48.72
C LYS A 101 -1.74 24.39 -49.99
N LYS A 102 -0.65 23.58 -50.06
CA LYS A 102 -0.37 22.71 -51.17
C LYS A 102 -1.02 21.31 -51.02
N GLN A 103 -1.41 20.93 -49.81
CA GLN A 103 -2.00 19.62 -49.52
C GLN A 103 -3.54 19.64 -49.50
N LEU A 104 -4.12 20.71 -49.02
CA LEU A 104 -5.56 20.85 -48.89
C LEU A 104 -6.12 21.57 -50.12
N HIS A 105 -7.07 20.93 -50.80
CA HIS A 105 -7.68 21.47 -52.01
C HIS A 105 -9.19 21.72 -51.81
N GLN A 106 -9.64 22.89 -52.23
CA GLN A 106 -11.08 23.22 -52.26
C GLN A 106 -11.84 22.21 -53.11
N GLY A 107 -13.02 21.80 -52.62
CA GLY A 107 -13.87 20.83 -53.29
C GLY A 107 -13.53 19.37 -53.04
N ARG A 108 -12.45 19.08 -52.32
CA ARG A 108 -12.09 17.70 -51.93
C ARG A 108 -12.58 17.36 -50.56
N ASP A 109 -12.87 16.07 -50.34
CA ASP A 109 -13.30 15.50 -49.06
C ASP A 109 -12.06 15.03 -48.28
N TYR A 110 -12.08 15.28 -46.94
CA TYR A 110 -11.07 14.85 -46.00
C TYR A 110 -11.74 14.45 -44.68
N ILE A 111 -11.06 13.67 -43.87
CA ILE A 111 -11.41 13.42 -42.49
C ILE A 111 -10.47 14.23 -41.60
N PHE A 112 -11.07 15.04 -40.73
CA PHE A 112 -10.33 15.82 -39.73
C PHE A 112 -10.63 15.29 -38.34
N THR A 113 -9.57 15.03 -37.57
CA THR A 113 -9.70 14.56 -36.19
C THR A 113 -9.08 15.56 -35.25
N GLY A 114 -9.84 16.05 -34.30
CA GLY A 114 -9.38 17.04 -33.32
C GLY A 114 -10.42 17.34 -32.26
N THR A 115 -10.14 18.31 -31.41
CA THR A 115 -11.07 18.76 -30.37
C THR A 115 -11.73 20.07 -30.83
N PRO A 116 -13.03 20.08 -31.12
CA PRO A 116 -13.74 21.28 -31.52
C PRO A 116 -13.93 22.23 -30.34
N ILE A 117 -13.77 23.53 -30.61
CA ILE A 117 -13.99 24.61 -29.66
C ILE A 117 -14.96 25.64 -30.27
N TYR A 118 -15.65 26.40 -29.43
CA TYR A 118 -16.47 27.50 -29.90
C TYR A 118 -15.64 28.80 -29.82
N LYS A 119 -15.35 29.42 -30.98
CA LYS A 119 -14.51 30.60 -31.07
C LYS A 119 -15.11 31.60 -32.09
N ASN A 120 -15.23 32.87 -31.69
CA ASN A 120 -15.75 33.94 -32.55
C ASN A 120 -17.12 33.60 -33.22
N GLY A 121 -18.00 32.96 -32.48
CA GLY A 121 -19.36 32.61 -32.98
C GLY A 121 -19.40 31.40 -33.93
N ARG A 122 -18.29 30.64 -34.04
CA ARG A 122 -18.17 29.48 -34.96
C ARG A 122 -17.54 28.29 -34.28
N ILE A 123 -17.93 27.09 -34.68
CA ILE A 123 -17.24 25.85 -34.33
C ILE A 123 -15.89 25.86 -35.05
N THR A 124 -14.82 25.72 -34.30
CA THR A 124 -13.45 25.79 -34.80
C THR A 124 -12.67 24.59 -34.31
N MET A 125 -11.85 23.98 -35.15
CA MET A 125 -10.93 22.92 -34.77
C MET A 125 -9.49 23.40 -35.01
N GLU A 126 -8.70 23.48 -33.94
CA GLU A 126 -7.31 23.93 -34.01
C GLU A 126 -6.36 22.72 -34.14
N HIS A 127 -5.44 22.79 -35.08
CA HIS A 127 -4.47 21.74 -35.38
C HIS A 127 -5.09 20.34 -35.58
N PRO A 128 -6.23 20.17 -36.32
CA PRO A 128 -6.73 18.83 -36.56
C PRO A 128 -5.73 17.99 -37.36
N GLU A 129 -5.72 16.69 -37.06
CA GLU A 129 -5.10 15.70 -37.93
C GLU A 129 -5.90 15.56 -39.24
N ILE A 130 -5.19 15.34 -40.32
CA ILE A 130 -5.76 15.33 -41.67
C ILE A 130 -5.57 13.95 -42.25
N PHE A 131 -6.65 13.34 -42.75
CA PHE A 131 -6.62 12.02 -43.37
C PHE A 131 -7.40 12.03 -44.70
N THR A 132 -6.93 11.22 -45.64
CA THR A 132 -7.80 10.72 -46.72
C THR A 132 -8.74 9.68 -46.14
N LYS A 133 -9.78 9.29 -46.89
CA LYS A 133 -10.71 8.26 -46.42
C LYS A 133 -9.98 6.92 -46.23
N GLU A 134 -9.14 6.56 -47.18
CA GLU A 134 -8.36 5.31 -47.15
C GLU A 134 -7.38 5.29 -45.99
N ASP A 135 -6.64 6.38 -45.74
CA ASP A 135 -5.71 6.47 -44.60
C ASP A 135 -6.46 6.40 -43.25
N TYR A 136 -7.67 6.90 -43.22
CA TYR A 136 -8.49 6.87 -41.98
C TYR A 136 -9.05 5.48 -41.67
N GLU A 137 -9.52 4.75 -42.69
CA GLU A 137 -9.99 3.37 -42.55
C GLU A 137 -8.90 2.47 -41.94
N VAL A 138 -7.65 2.58 -42.44
CA VAL A 138 -6.49 1.86 -41.86
C VAL A 138 -6.25 2.26 -40.40
N LYS A 139 -6.50 3.52 -40.04
CA LYS A 139 -6.34 4.01 -38.69
C LYS A 139 -7.45 3.54 -37.72
N GLN A 140 -8.66 3.38 -38.21
CA GLN A 140 -9.79 2.85 -37.41
C GLN A 140 -9.57 1.40 -37.00
N GLU A 141 -8.96 0.59 -37.83
CA GLU A 141 -8.69 -0.81 -37.54
C GLU A 141 -7.55 -1.01 -36.52
N THR A 142 -6.77 0.04 -36.22
CA THR A 142 -5.57 -0.09 -35.40
C THR A 142 -5.60 0.81 -34.16
N LEU A 143 -5.13 0.27 -33.03
CA LEU A 143 -4.88 1.03 -31.82
C LEU A 143 -3.56 1.80 -31.96
N GLN A 144 -3.61 3.13 -31.90
CA GLN A 144 -2.42 3.97 -32.08
C GLN A 144 -1.75 4.25 -30.73
N PRO A 145 -0.53 3.80 -30.47
CA PRO A 145 0.17 4.03 -29.24
C PRO A 145 0.54 5.51 -29.06
N VAL A 146 0.37 6.03 -27.85
CA VAL A 146 0.83 7.38 -27.48
C VAL A 146 1.88 7.26 -26.38
N TYR A 147 3.10 7.68 -26.73
CA TYR A 147 4.28 7.57 -25.86
C TYR A 147 4.47 8.78 -24.95
N PRO A 148 5.21 8.64 -23.84
CA PRO A 148 5.76 9.79 -23.13
C PRO A 148 6.71 10.57 -24.03
N LEU A 149 6.48 11.88 -24.15
CA LEU A 149 7.27 12.73 -25.04
C LEU A 149 7.97 13.84 -24.26
N THR A 150 9.13 14.29 -24.77
CA THR A 150 9.83 15.49 -24.34
C THR A 150 10.07 16.40 -25.53
N SER A 151 10.47 17.65 -25.26
CA SER A 151 10.78 18.61 -26.33
C SER A 151 11.81 18.04 -27.31
N GLY A 152 11.45 18.03 -28.59
CA GLY A 152 12.27 17.47 -29.68
C GLY A 152 11.90 16.05 -30.11
N LEU A 153 10.95 15.36 -29.43
CA LEU A 153 10.41 14.08 -29.86
C LEU A 153 8.97 14.21 -30.33
N THR A 154 8.61 13.43 -31.33
CA THR A 154 7.24 13.26 -31.81
C THR A 154 6.81 11.81 -31.66
N ASN A 155 5.52 11.57 -31.45
CA ASN A 155 4.97 10.21 -31.36
C ASN A 155 5.32 9.36 -32.58
N LYS A 156 5.24 9.98 -33.77
CA LYS A 156 5.59 9.34 -35.04
C LYS A 156 7.07 8.90 -35.09
N LEU A 157 7.99 9.71 -34.55
CA LEU A 157 9.41 9.36 -34.50
C LEU A 157 9.66 8.17 -33.59
N VAL A 158 9.06 8.20 -32.38
CA VAL A 158 9.16 7.11 -31.40
C VAL A 158 8.59 5.81 -31.97
N SER A 159 7.38 5.85 -32.51
CA SER A 159 6.74 4.68 -33.13
C SER A 159 7.57 4.09 -34.27
N LYS A 160 8.16 4.95 -35.13
CA LYS A 160 9.06 4.50 -36.19
C LYS A 160 10.37 3.90 -35.67
N ALA A 161 10.90 4.43 -34.58
CA ALA A 161 12.09 3.88 -33.95
C ALA A 161 11.82 2.48 -33.39
N VAL A 162 10.72 2.30 -32.66
CA VAL A 162 10.31 0.99 -32.12
C VAL A 162 10.03 -0.01 -33.26
N ALA A 163 9.37 0.42 -34.33
CA ALA A 163 9.09 -0.47 -35.48
C ALA A 163 10.36 -1.06 -36.12
N GLN A 164 11.50 -0.35 -36.10
CA GLN A 164 12.78 -0.86 -36.59
C GLN A 164 13.37 -1.98 -35.72
N THR A 165 12.93 -2.13 -34.49
CA THR A 165 13.43 -3.16 -33.57
C THR A 165 12.69 -4.49 -33.69
N LYS A 166 11.75 -4.63 -34.64
CA LYS A 166 10.89 -5.80 -34.80
C LYS A 166 11.69 -7.11 -34.79
N ASP A 167 12.69 -7.22 -35.65
CA ASP A 167 13.50 -8.44 -35.79
C ASP A 167 14.21 -8.78 -34.47
N TYR A 168 14.71 -7.78 -33.75
CA TYR A 168 15.29 -7.98 -32.41
C TYR A 168 14.25 -8.49 -31.42
N ILE A 169 13.07 -7.84 -31.34
CA ILE A 169 12.02 -8.24 -30.43
C ILE A 169 11.63 -9.70 -30.60
N PHE A 170 11.46 -10.16 -31.87
CA PHE A 170 11.07 -11.54 -32.16
C PHE A 170 12.18 -12.58 -31.94
N HIS A 171 13.43 -12.14 -31.73
CA HIS A 171 14.54 -13.00 -31.33
C HIS A 171 14.81 -13.00 -29.82
N ILE A 172 14.08 -12.20 -29.03
CA ILE A 172 14.20 -12.25 -27.56
C ILE A 172 13.67 -13.60 -27.06
N PRO A 173 14.49 -14.38 -26.36
CA PRO A 173 14.06 -15.70 -25.88
C PRO A 173 13.01 -15.56 -24.77
N GLU A 174 12.13 -16.54 -24.69
CA GLU A 174 11.30 -16.76 -23.50
C GLU A 174 12.19 -17.13 -22.31
N TYR A 175 11.93 -16.54 -21.16
CA TYR A 175 12.76 -16.74 -19.97
C TYR A 175 12.03 -17.41 -18.81
N LEU A 176 10.68 -17.43 -18.86
CA LEU A 176 9.91 -18.14 -17.85
C LEU A 176 10.09 -19.66 -18.02
N PRO A 177 10.23 -20.40 -16.90
CA PRO A 177 10.29 -21.85 -16.93
C PRO A 177 9.02 -22.47 -17.52
N GLN A 178 9.18 -23.64 -18.17
CA GLN A 178 8.09 -24.30 -18.91
C GLN A 178 6.88 -24.62 -18.02
N ASN A 179 7.10 -25.06 -16.77
CA ASN A 179 6.03 -25.34 -15.82
C ASN A 179 5.15 -24.11 -15.51
N ILE A 180 5.73 -22.91 -15.50
CA ILE A 180 4.99 -21.65 -15.31
C ILE A 180 4.22 -21.29 -16.57
N LEU A 181 4.83 -21.49 -17.75
CA LEU A 181 4.15 -21.28 -19.03
C LEU A 181 2.95 -22.21 -19.20
N ASP A 182 3.08 -23.49 -18.85
CA ASP A 182 2.02 -24.47 -18.94
C ASP A 182 0.85 -24.16 -17.97
N GLN A 183 1.17 -23.68 -16.78
CA GLN A 183 0.17 -23.40 -15.73
C GLN A 183 -0.63 -22.13 -15.99
N TYR A 184 0.05 -21.04 -16.33
CA TYR A 184 -0.58 -19.74 -16.46
C TYR A 184 -0.90 -19.36 -17.91
N GLN A 185 -0.35 -20.05 -18.88
CA GLN A 185 -0.52 -19.85 -20.33
C GLN A 185 -0.44 -18.38 -20.73
N PRO A 186 0.58 -17.63 -20.28
CA PRO A 186 0.73 -16.24 -20.65
C PRO A 186 1.09 -16.11 -22.14
N MET A 187 0.81 -14.92 -22.72
CA MET A 187 1.34 -14.59 -24.04
C MET A 187 2.88 -14.71 -24.03
N GLU A 188 3.49 -15.20 -25.11
CA GLU A 188 4.94 -15.26 -25.23
C GLU A 188 5.58 -13.88 -25.08
N TYR A 189 6.76 -13.79 -24.47
CA TYR A 189 7.38 -12.52 -24.09
C TYR A 189 7.59 -11.58 -25.28
N HIS A 190 8.14 -12.08 -26.38
CA HIS A 190 8.37 -11.27 -27.58
C HIS A 190 7.06 -10.77 -28.22
N GLN A 191 5.99 -11.59 -28.20
CA GLN A 191 4.67 -11.19 -28.68
C GLN A 191 4.06 -10.11 -27.77
N ALA A 192 4.25 -10.21 -26.45
CA ALA A 192 3.77 -9.21 -25.51
C ALA A 192 4.47 -7.86 -25.70
N ILE A 193 5.80 -7.86 -25.88
CA ILE A 193 6.57 -6.65 -26.22
C ILE A 193 6.12 -6.04 -27.55
N TRP A 194 5.85 -6.85 -28.58
CA TRP A 194 5.37 -6.32 -29.84
C TRP A 194 3.95 -5.75 -29.72
N ASN A 195 3.02 -6.50 -29.12
CA ASN A 195 1.62 -6.11 -29.00
C ASN A 195 1.38 -4.94 -28.04
N ILE A 196 2.28 -4.64 -27.09
CA ILE A 196 2.19 -3.42 -26.29
C ILE A 196 2.48 -2.17 -27.14
N HIS A 197 3.30 -2.27 -28.18
CA HIS A 197 3.62 -1.17 -29.07
C HIS A 197 2.71 -1.10 -30.31
N PHE A 198 2.39 -2.25 -30.87
CA PHE A 198 1.62 -2.40 -32.11
C PHE A 198 0.54 -3.46 -31.93
N PRO A 199 -0.50 -3.19 -31.14
CA PRO A 199 -1.54 -4.17 -30.87
C PRO A 199 -2.40 -4.44 -32.09
N GLU A 200 -2.56 -5.71 -32.43
CA GLU A 200 -3.43 -6.16 -33.52
C GLU A 200 -4.92 -6.00 -33.17
N SER A 201 -5.26 -6.11 -31.89
CA SER A 201 -6.62 -5.93 -31.36
C SER A 201 -6.60 -5.47 -29.91
N LYS A 202 -7.76 -5.00 -29.40
CA LYS A 202 -7.92 -4.69 -27.96
C LYS A 202 -7.67 -5.92 -27.10
N GLU A 203 -8.06 -7.10 -27.53
CA GLU A 203 -7.85 -8.36 -26.81
C GLU A 203 -6.37 -8.70 -26.70
N GLN A 204 -5.61 -8.59 -27.81
CA GLN A 204 -4.17 -8.83 -27.81
C GLN A 204 -3.42 -7.82 -26.92
N LEU A 205 -3.85 -6.56 -26.91
CA LEU A 205 -3.31 -5.55 -26.00
C LEU A 205 -3.52 -5.91 -24.53
N ILE A 206 -4.71 -6.40 -24.18
CA ILE A 206 -5.02 -6.83 -22.80
C ILE A 206 -4.13 -8.01 -22.39
N LYS A 207 -3.98 -9.00 -23.25
CA LYS A 207 -3.10 -10.16 -23.01
C LYS A 207 -1.63 -9.73 -22.86
N ALA A 208 -1.16 -8.83 -23.73
CA ALA A 208 0.20 -8.29 -23.66
C ALA A 208 0.45 -7.53 -22.36
N LYS A 209 -0.48 -6.64 -21.97
CA LYS A 209 -0.39 -5.92 -20.69
C LYS A 209 -0.36 -6.90 -19.51
N LYS A 210 -1.26 -7.89 -19.49
CA LYS A 210 -1.31 -8.88 -18.42
C LYS A 210 0.00 -9.65 -18.29
N ARG A 211 0.62 -10.04 -19.42
CA ARG A 211 1.92 -10.69 -19.42
C ARG A 211 3.01 -9.80 -18.85
N LEU A 212 3.15 -8.58 -19.33
CA LEU A 212 4.21 -7.68 -18.91
C LEU A 212 4.08 -7.23 -17.45
N ILE A 213 2.85 -7.08 -16.95
CA ILE A 213 2.56 -6.84 -15.54
C ILE A 213 2.97 -8.04 -14.68
N PHE A 214 2.64 -9.26 -15.12
CA PHE A 214 3.08 -10.48 -14.46
C PHE A 214 4.61 -10.55 -14.39
N ASP A 215 5.29 -10.23 -15.49
CA ASP A 215 6.75 -10.22 -15.55
C ASP A 215 7.37 -9.20 -14.57
N GLU A 216 6.82 -8.00 -14.48
CA GLU A 216 7.31 -7.00 -13.51
C GLU A 216 7.22 -7.51 -12.08
N PHE A 217 6.09 -8.10 -11.68
CA PHE A 217 5.92 -8.67 -10.35
C PHE A 217 6.77 -9.91 -10.12
N PHE A 218 6.81 -10.84 -11.10
CA PHE A 218 7.57 -12.07 -11.00
C PHE A 218 9.07 -11.78 -10.81
N ILE A 219 9.64 -10.91 -11.65
CA ILE A 219 11.05 -10.53 -11.56
C ILE A 219 11.35 -9.86 -10.22
N PHE A 220 10.45 -8.98 -9.78
CA PHE A 220 10.59 -8.30 -8.49
C PHE A 220 10.62 -9.28 -7.33
N ILE A 221 9.62 -10.17 -7.24
CA ILE A 221 9.51 -11.15 -6.16
C ILE A 221 10.67 -12.14 -6.20
N ALA A 222 11.07 -12.60 -7.40
CA ALA A 222 12.23 -13.46 -7.56
C ALA A 222 13.54 -12.78 -7.11
N ALA A 223 13.72 -11.49 -7.43
CA ALA A 223 14.87 -10.73 -6.98
C ALA A 223 14.91 -10.58 -5.46
N MET A 224 13.78 -10.28 -4.83
CA MET A 224 13.68 -10.22 -3.37
C MET A 224 14.00 -11.58 -2.72
N HIS A 225 13.48 -12.68 -3.27
CA HIS A 225 13.82 -14.02 -2.81
C HIS A 225 15.31 -14.34 -2.95
N MET A 226 15.96 -13.97 -4.05
CA MET A 226 17.40 -14.21 -4.22
C MET A 226 18.28 -13.44 -3.21
N ILE A 227 17.81 -12.27 -2.77
CA ILE A 227 18.54 -11.47 -1.78
C ILE A 227 18.38 -12.09 -0.39
N THR A 228 17.17 -12.48 -0.04
CA THR A 228 16.85 -13.10 1.26
C THR A 228 17.36 -14.54 1.34
N SER A 229 17.26 -15.33 0.26
CA SER A 229 17.72 -16.72 0.23
C SER A 229 19.26 -16.87 0.15
N GLY A 230 19.98 -15.81 -0.16
CA GLY A 230 21.47 -15.81 -0.17
C GLY A 230 22.09 -15.93 1.21
N GLU A 231 21.36 -15.64 2.28
CA GLU A 231 21.80 -15.72 3.66
C GLU A 231 21.16 -16.86 4.47
N ASP A 232 19.99 -17.41 4.03
CA ASP A 232 19.16 -18.31 4.85
C ASP A 232 18.77 -19.65 4.19
N LEU A 233 19.63 -20.23 3.37
CA LEU A 233 19.37 -21.59 2.84
C LEU A 233 19.32 -22.64 3.97
N LYS A 234 18.10 -22.97 4.41
CA LYS A 234 17.75 -24.19 5.20
C LYS A 234 18.50 -24.35 6.52
N GLU A 235 18.53 -23.29 7.29
CA GLU A 235 19.07 -23.41 8.64
C GLU A 235 18.13 -24.23 9.51
N GLU A 236 18.68 -25.27 10.16
CA GLU A 236 17.98 -26.06 11.15
C GLU A 236 17.60 -25.17 12.34
N GLY A 237 16.31 -25.02 12.56
CA GLY A 237 15.74 -24.30 13.70
C GLY A 237 15.40 -25.23 14.85
N TYR A 238 14.97 -24.65 15.96
CA TYR A 238 14.44 -25.43 17.08
C TYR A 238 13.17 -26.18 16.64
N LYS A 239 13.05 -27.46 16.99
CA LYS A 239 11.87 -28.26 16.69
C LYS A 239 10.93 -28.26 17.87
N ILE A 240 9.84 -27.51 17.78
CA ILE A 240 8.85 -27.32 18.85
C ILE A 240 7.51 -27.92 18.39
N GLY A 241 7.17 -29.06 18.97
CA GLY A 241 5.91 -29.76 18.67
C GLY A 241 4.74 -29.25 19.51
N ALA A 242 3.52 -29.64 19.13
CA ALA A 242 2.33 -29.39 19.93
C ALA A 242 2.41 -30.14 21.27
N CYS A 243 2.13 -29.42 22.38
CA CYS A 243 2.09 -30.01 23.72
C CYS A 243 0.64 -30.19 24.23
N LYS A 244 0.49 -31.01 25.27
CA LYS A 244 -0.79 -31.27 25.90
C LYS A 244 -1.36 -30.01 26.56
N GLU A 245 -0.50 -29.27 27.24
CA GLU A 245 -0.83 -28.05 27.96
C GLU A 245 -1.41 -26.95 27.05
N ALA A 246 -0.87 -26.80 25.81
CA ALA A 246 -1.42 -25.86 24.84
C ALA A 246 -2.85 -26.24 24.41
N LYS A 247 -3.14 -27.55 24.26
CA LYS A 247 -4.51 -28.02 23.96
C LYS A 247 -5.45 -27.80 25.13
N GLU A 248 -4.98 -28.00 26.36
CA GLU A 248 -5.73 -27.75 27.59
C GLU A 248 -6.00 -26.25 27.75
N LEU A 249 -5.01 -25.40 27.50
CA LEU A 249 -5.21 -23.95 27.53
C LEU A 249 -6.31 -23.53 26.54
N VAL A 250 -6.24 -23.97 25.27
CA VAL A 250 -7.27 -23.65 24.28
C VAL A 250 -8.68 -24.10 24.72
N LYS A 251 -8.78 -25.28 25.35
CA LYS A 251 -10.06 -25.81 25.84
C LYS A 251 -10.63 -25.04 27.03
N ASN A 252 -9.75 -24.49 27.87
CA ASN A 252 -10.11 -23.78 29.10
C ASN A 252 -10.34 -22.28 28.89
N LEU A 253 -10.13 -21.76 27.65
CA LEU A 253 -10.47 -20.37 27.37
C LEU A 253 -11.98 -20.11 27.58
N PRO A 254 -12.37 -18.92 28.07
CA PRO A 254 -13.78 -18.57 28.29
C PRO A 254 -14.55 -18.37 26.97
N TYR A 255 -13.91 -18.53 25.82
CA TYR A 255 -14.46 -18.40 24.47
C TYR A 255 -13.80 -19.39 23.50
N GLU A 256 -14.46 -19.71 22.42
CA GLU A 256 -13.87 -20.52 21.35
C GLU A 256 -13.02 -19.65 20.41
N LEU A 257 -11.88 -20.22 19.97
CA LEU A 257 -11.10 -19.61 18.90
C LEU A 257 -11.88 -19.62 17.59
N THR A 258 -11.84 -18.51 16.84
CA THR A 258 -12.44 -18.43 15.50
C THR A 258 -11.77 -19.38 14.51
N THR A 259 -12.42 -19.65 13.38
CA THR A 259 -11.85 -20.50 12.32
C THR A 259 -10.53 -19.94 11.80
N ALA A 260 -10.45 -18.60 11.63
CA ALA A 260 -9.25 -17.91 11.20
C ALA A 260 -8.11 -18.02 12.22
N GLN A 261 -8.41 -17.90 13.52
CA GLN A 261 -7.43 -18.08 14.59
C GLN A 261 -6.90 -19.54 14.64
N LYS A 262 -7.79 -20.54 14.53
CA LYS A 262 -7.41 -21.96 14.49
C LYS A 262 -6.53 -22.25 13.27
N ARG A 263 -6.84 -21.69 12.10
CA ARG A 263 -6.05 -21.81 10.88
C ARG A 263 -4.65 -21.23 11.09
N ALA A 264 -4.55 -19.96 11.54
CA ALA A 264 -3.27 -19.30 11.77
C ALA A 264 -2.42 -20.03 12.83
N LEU A 265 -3.03 -20.49 13.93
CA LEU A 265 -2.33 -21.26 14.94
C LEU A 265 -1.75 -22.57 14.39
N ASN A 266 -2.51 -23.29 13.57
CA ASN A 266 -2.07 -24.53 12.94
C ASN A 266 -0.92 -24.30 11.95
N GLU A 267 -0.94 -23.22 11.17
CA GLU A 267 0.15 -22.82 10.28
C GLU A 267 1.44 -22.60 11.08
N MET A 268 1.39 -21.77 12.13
CA MET A 268 2.53 -21.47 13.00
C MET A 268 3.06 -22.71 13.74
N ALA A 269 2.16 -23.53 14.29
CA ALA A 269 2.56 -24.75 14.99
C ALA A 269 3.21 -25.77 14.04
N LYS A 270 2.74 -25.85 12.78
CA LYS A 270 3.36 -26.70 11.73
C LYS A 270 4.78 -26.20 11.41
N ASP A 271 4.96 -24.89 11.27
CA ASP A 271 6.29 -24.31 11.00
C ASP A 271 7.26 -24.60 12.13
N MET A 272 6.86 -24.33 13.39
CA MET A 272 7.70 -24.62 14.57
C MET A 272 8.04 -26.10 14.74
N ALA A 273 7.18 -27.00 14.26
CA ALA A 273 7.41 -28.45 14.30
C ALA A 273 8.27 -28.97 13.12
N SER A 274 8.45 -28.19 12.07
CA SER A 274 9.11 -28.61 10.82
C SER A 274 10.63 -28.83 10.98
N GLY A 275 11.25 -28.21 11.98
CA GLY A 275 12.70 -28.15 12.13
C GLY A 275 13.38 -27.06 11.29
N LYS A 276 12.61 -26.24 10.57
CA LYS A 276 13.07 -25.03 9.90
C LYS A 276 12.70 -23.80 10.73
N VAL A 277 13.49 -22.76 10.62
CA VAL A 277 13.16 -21.48 11.29
C VAL A 277 11.83 -20.94 10.74
N MET A 278 10.84 -20.71 11.62
CA MET A 278 9.62 -20.00 11.26
C MET A 278 9.94 -18.50 11.18
N ASN A 279 9.63 -17.87 10.06
CA ASN A 279 9.67 -16.42 9.91
C ASN A 279 8.30 -15.95 9.37
N ARG A 280 7.41 -15.50 10.28
CA ARG A 280 5.99 -15.32 9.94
C ARG A 280 5.39 -14.02 10.45
N LEU A 281 4.57 -13.39 9.61
CA LEU A 281 3.71 -12.25 9.95
C LEU A 281 2.28 -12.73 10.22
N VAL A 282 1.77 -12.48 11.43
CA VAL A 282 0.35 -12.63 11.74
C VAL A 282 -0.33 -11.27 11.67
N GLN A 283 -1.26 -11.16 10.77
CA GLN A 283 -1.99 -9.95 10.49
C GLN A 283 -3.48 -10.13 10.80
N GLY A 284 -4.07 -9.13 11.43
CA GLY A 284 -5.50 -9.14 11.75
C GLY A 284 -5.92 -7.80 12.34
N ASP A 285 -7.20 -7.52 12.29
CA ASP A 285 -7.76 -6.26 12.80
C ASP A 285 -7.51 -6.08 14.31
N VAL A 286 -7.70 -4.86 14.81
CA VAL A 286 -7.65 -4.57 16.25
C VAL A 286 -8.70 -5.40 16.97
N GLY A 287 -8.25 -6.22 17.95
CA GLY A 287 -9.15 -7.11 18.70
C GLY A 287 -9.51 -8.41 17.98
N SER A 288 -8.79 -8.81 16.91
CA SER A 288 -8.94 -10.13 16.28
C SER A 288 -8.35 -11.29 17.09
N GLY A 289 -7.72 -11.00 18.24
CA GLY A 289 -7.20 -12.02 19.17
C GLY A 289 -5.81 -12.54 18.80
N LYS A 290 -4.94 -11.74 18.19
CA LYS A 290 -3.54 -12.11 17.91
C LYS A 290 -2.76 -12.49 19.17
N THR A 291 -3.00 -11.79 20.26
CA THR A 291 -2.30 -11.99 21.54
C THR A 291 -2.48 -13.39 22.11
N ILE A 292 -3.67 -14.00 22.00
CA ILE A 292 -3.87 -15.37 22.52
C ILE A 292 -3.06 -16.40 21.73
N LEU A 293 -2.82 -16.18 20.42
CA LEU A 293 -1.97 -17.04 19.63
C LEU A 293 -0.51 -16.97 20.12
N ALA A 294 -0.05 -15.75 20.46
CA ALA A 294 1.28 -15.55 21.05
C ALA A 294 1.43 -16.30 22.40
N VAL A 295 0.40 -16.23 23.27
CA VAL A 295 0.41 -16.98 24.54
C VAL A 295 0.56 -18.48 24.31
N ILE A 296 -0.24 -19.04 23.39
CA ILE A 296 -0.22 -20.48 23.07
C ILE A 296 1.15 -20.91 22.53
N LEU A 297 1.74 -20.16 21.62
CA LEU A 297 3.04 -20.46 21.03
C LEU A 297 4.20 -20.34 22.06
N LEU A 298 4.13 -19.33 22.93
CA LEU A 298 5.11 -19.17 24.02
C LEU A 298 4.98 -20.32 25.06
N LEU A 299 3.77 -20.76 25.36
CA LEU A 299 3.55 -21.93 26.20
C LEU A 299 4.15 -23.20 25.56
N MET A 300 3.96 -23.40 24.26
CA MET A 300 4.55 -24.52 23.52
C MET A 300 6.08 -24.46 23.58
N CYS A 301 6.66 -23.28 23.39
CA CYS A 301 8.10 -23.05 23.46
C CYS A 301 8.65 -23.38 24.86
N ALA A 302 8.03 -22.86 25.90
CA ALA A 302 8.44 -23.09 27.30
C ALA A 302 8.33 -24.58 27.68
N LYS A 303 7.24 -25.27 27.29
CA LYS A 303 7.06 -26.70 27.57
C LYS A 303 8.02 -27.61 26.78
N ALA A 304 8.59 -27.10 25.70
CA ALA A 304 9.67 -27.76 24.98
C ALA A 304 11.06 -27.55 25.64
N GLY A 305 11.15 -26.79 26.74
CA GLY A 305 12.39 -26.50 27.47
C GLY A 305 13.22 -25.36 26.89
N TYR A 306 12.58 -24.46 26.14
CA TYR A 306 13.21 -23.30 25.51
C TYR A 306 12.65 -21.98 26.05
N GLN A 307 13.39 -20.91 25.84
CA GLN A 307 12.95 -19.56 26.20
C GLN A 307 12.24 -18.87 25.02
N GLY A 308 11.18 -18.12 25.36
CA GLY A 308 10.47 -17.25 24.42
C GLY A 308 10.50 -15.80 24.87
N VAL A 309 10.47 -14.87 23.91
CA VAL A 309 10.42 -13.43 24.17
C VAL A 309 9.27 -12.76 23.42
N LEU A 310 8.56 -11.87 24.12
CA LEU A 310 7.58 -10.97 23.54
C LEU A 310 8.04 -9.51 23.68
N MET A 311 8.27 -8.84 22.58
CA MET A 311 8.61 -7.42 22.54
C MET A 311 7.39 -6.58 22.22
N ALA A 312 7.04 -5.65 23.11
CA ALA A 312 5.96 -4.69 22.95
C ALA A 312 6.50 -3.26 22.73
N PRO A 313 5.79 -2.39 21.98
CA PRO A 313 6.28 -1.05 21.63
C PRO A 313 6.33 -0.08 22.82
N THR A 314 5.60 -0.35 23.88
CA THR A 314 5.55 0.53 25.06
C THR A 314 5.54 -0.25 26.35
N GLU A 315 5.99 0.41 27.43
CA GLU A 315 6.03 -0.18 28.76
C GLU A 315 4.63 -0.55 29.29
N VAL A 316 3.63 0.27 28.95
CA VAL A 316 2.24 0.02 29.33
C VAL A 316 1.73 -1.27 28.69
N LEU A 317 1.96 -1.45 27.40
CA LEU A 317 1.54 -2.66 26.70
C LEU A 317 2.33 -3.89 27.17
N ALA A 318 3.62 -3.73 27.46
CA ALA A 318 4.43 -4.81 28.03
C ALA A 318 3.90 -5.24 29.40
N ALA A 319 3.52 -4.30 30.27
CA ALA A 319 2.92 -4.58 31.57
C ALA A 319 1.57 -5.30 31.44
N GLN A 320 0.69 -4.85 30.53
CA GLN A 320 -0.59 -5.51 30.29
C GLN A 320 -0.42 -6.93 29.73
N HIS A 321 0.53 -7.14 28.83
CA HIS A 321 0.85 -8.51 28.37
C HIS A 321 1.37 -9.37 29.50
N TYR A 322 2.24 -8.81 30.36
CA TYR A 322 2.78 -9.53 31.51
C TYR A 322 1.66 -9.98 32.46
N GLU A 323 0.75 -9.09 32.87
CA GLU A 323 -0.38 -9.40 33.72
C GLU A 323 -1.30 -10.46 33.11
N SER A 324 -1.72 -10.26 31.85
CA SER A 324 -2.60 -11.19 31.14
C SER A 324 -1.96 -12.56 30.92
N PHE A 325 -0.66 -12.63 30.61
CA PHE A 325 0.03 -13.90 30.40
C PHE A 325 0.24 -14.63 31.74
N THR A 326 0.54 -13.88 32.81
CA THR A 326 0.67 -14.46 34.14
C THR A 326 -0.63 -15.10 34.59
N GLU A 327 -1.76 -14.43 34.39
CA GLU A 327 -3.10 -14.95 34.72
C GLU A 327 -3.45 -16.21 33.88
N LEU A 328 -3.25 -16.14 32.57
CA LEU A 328 -3.57 -17.25 31.66
C LEU A 328 -2.68 -18.49 31.84
N LEU A 329 -1.44 -18.29 32.26
CA LEU A 329 -0.44 -19.36 32.42
C LEU A 329 -0.20 -19.78 33.88
N GLU A 330 -0.94 -19.24 34.85
CA GLU A 330 -0.78 -19.53 36.28
C GLU A 330 -0.77 -21.04 36.59
N SER A 331 -1.65 -21.80 35.93
CA SER A 331 -1.83 -23.25 36.16
C SER A 331 -0.75 -24.12 35.48
N TYR A 332 0.17 -23.54 34.72
CA TYR A 332 1.09 -24.29 33.85
C TYR A 332 2.55 -24.29 34.34
N ASP A 333 2.85 -23.78 35.53
CA ASP A 333 4.21 -23.69 36.08
C ASP A 333 5.20 -23.06 35.06
N ILE A 334 4.89 -21.84 34.59
CA ILE A 334 5.69 -21.04 33.67
C ILE A 334 6.19 -19.78 34.37
N LYS A 335 7.48 -19.55 34.32
CA LYS A 335 8.11 -18.36 34.92
C LYS A 335 8.21 -17.25 33.90
N ILE A 336 7.50 -16.16 34.16
CA ILE A 336 7.44 -14.98 33.27
C ILE A 336 8.20 -13.82 33.94
N ALA A 337 9.02 -13.10 33.18
CA ALA A 337 9.70 -11.89 33.65
C ALA A 337 9.31 -10.68 32.80
N LEU A 338 9.14 -9.53 33.46
CA LEU A 338 8.92 -8.23 32.82
C LEU A 338 10.24 -7.43 32.81
N LEU A 339 10.62 -6.94 31.62
CA LEU A 339 11.85 -6.16 31.41
C LEU A 339 11.55 -4.90 30.61
N THR A 340 11.54 -3.74 31.28
CA THR A 340 11.24 -2.43 30.66
C THR A 340 12.34 -1.41 30.94
N GLY A 341 12.24 -0.24 30.31
CA GLY A 341 13.15 0.88 30.57
C GLY A 341 13.12 1.37 32.01
N SER A 342 11.92 1.39 32.63
CA SER A 342 11.67 1.88 33.99
C SER A 342 12.02 0.87 35.10
N THR A 343 12.29 -0.40 34.79
CA THR A 343 12.71 -1.41 35.79
C THR A 343 13.97 -0.94 36.52
N LYS A 344 13.99 -1.02 37.85
CA LYS A 344 15.11 -0.55 38.66
C LYS A 344 16.41 -1.32 38.36
N ALA A 345 17.55 -0.64 38.47
CA ALA A 345 18.86 -1.22 38.08
C ALA A 345 19.21 -2.53 38.83
N LYS A 346 18.80 -2.67 40.10
CA LYS A 346 19.00 -3.90 40.88
C LYS A 346 18.15 -5.04 40.33
N GLU A 347 16.85 -4.81 40.14
CA GLU A 347 15.91 -5.77 39.58
C GLU A 347 16.30 -6.20 38.18
N LYS A 348 16.78 -5.26 37.33
CA LYS A 348 17.33 -5.58 35.99
C LYS A 348 18.48 -6.57 36.07
N ARG A 349 19.43 -6.37 36.97
CA ARG A 349 20.58 -7.26 37.09
C ARG A 349 20.17 -8.67 37.53
N GLU A 350 19.24 -8.75 38.49
CA GLU A 350 18.69 -10.03 38.95
C GLU A 350 17.92 -10.74 37.82
N THR A 351 17.12 -10.01 37.06
CA THR A 351 16.38 -10.55 35.93
C THR A 351 17.32 -11.01 34.80
N TYR A 352 18.38 -10.26 34.47
CA TYR A 352 19.37 -10.67 33.49
C TYR A 352 20.07 -12.00 33.90
N GLN A 353 20.40 -12.14 35.20
CA GLN A 353 21.02 -13.38 35.68
C GLN A 353 20.05 -14.56 35.58
N LYS A 354 18.78 -14.39 35.97
CA LYS A 354 17.75 -15.43 35.88
C LYS A 354 17.48 -15.85 34.42
N ILE A 355 17.50 -14.89 33.46
CA ILE A 355 17.35 -15.20 32.04
C ILE A 355 18.53 -16.03 31.55
N LYS A 356 19.76 -15.63 31.92
CA LYS A 356 20.99 -16.33 31.55
C LYS A 356 21.06 -17.74 32.13
N ASP A 357 20.62 -17.92 33.36
CA ASP A 357 20.64 -19.22 34.06
C ASP A 357 19.47 -20.14 33.59
N GLY A 358 18.54 -19.64 32.74
CA GLY A 358 17.41 -20.40 32.25
C GLY A 358 16.29 -20.58 33.29
N GLU A 359 16.29 -19.77 34.34
CA GLU A 359 15.25 -19.78 35.38
C GLU A 359 13.94 -19.08 34.94
N VAL A 360 13.94 -18.36 33.81
CA VAL A 360 12.79 -17.66 33.22
C VAL A 360 12.49 -18.30 31.87
N ASP A 361 11.22 -18.68 31.67
CA ASP A 361 10.75 -19.34 30.45
C ASP A 361 10.30 -18.30 29.41
N ILE A 362 9.61 -17.24 29.86
CA ILE A 362 9.05 -16.20 28.98
C ILE A 362 9.51 -14.81 29.48
N VAL A 363 10.07 -14.03 28.54
CA VAL A 363 10.44 -12.64 28.81
C VAL A 363 9.52 -11.72 28.03
N ILE A 364 8.86 -10.81 28.74
CA ILE A 364 8.02 -9.77 28.14
C ILE A 364 8.67 -8.41 28.40
N GLY A 365 8.78 -7.57 27.39
CA GLY A 365 9.35 -6.25 27.61
C GLY A 365 9.33 -5.33 26.40
N THR A 366 10.01 -4.21 26.54
CA THR A 366 10.20 -3.24 25.45
C THR A 366 11.56 -3.48 24.76
N HIS A 367 12.12 -2.48 24.08
CA HIS A 367 13.48 -2.53 23.54
C HIS A 367 14.56 -2.92 24.57
N ALA A 368 14.24 -2.96 25.85
CA ALA A 368 15.15 -3.44 26.91
C ALA A 368 15.55 -4.92 26.71
N VAL A 369 14.71 -5.75 26.08
CA VAL A 369 14.96 -7.18 25.83
C VAL A 369 16.04 -7.43 24.76
N ILE A 370 16.31 -6.43 23.91
CA ILE A 370 17.34 -6.51 22.85
C ILE A 370 18.72 -5.98 23.30
N GLN A 371 18.84 -5.36 24.49
CA GLN A 371 20.10 -4.77 24.93
C GLN A 371 21.20 -5.83 25.03
N ASP A 372 22.44 -5.46 24.73
CA ASP A 372 23.59 -6.38 24.72
C ASP A 372 23.82 -7.12 26.03
N LYS A 373 23.41 -6.54 27.14
CA LYS A 373 23.49 -7.11 28.48
C LYS A 373 22.52 -8.26 28.75
N VAL A 374 21.54 -8.47 27.90
CA VAL A 374 20.59 -9.57 28.03
C VAL A 374 21.13 -10.76 27.26
N GLU A 375 21.51 -11.79 27.97
CA GLU A 375 21.97 -13.08 27.43
C GLU A 375 20.91 -14.12 27.71
N TYR A 376 20.38 -14.76 26.67
CA TYR A 376 19.40 -15.84 26.79
C TYR A 376 20.11 -17.19 26.83
N ASN A 377 19.59 -18.15 27.57
CA ASN A 377 20.18 -19.50 27.64
C ASN A 377 19.86 -20.31 26.36
N LYS A 378 18.54 -20.40 25.99
CA LYS A 378 18.09 -21.14 24.82
C LYS A 378 16.88 -20.41 24.21
N LEU A 379 17.09 -19.24 23.61
CA LEU A 379 16.03 -18.47 22.97
C LEU A 379 15.60 -19.14 21.68
N ALA A 380 14.37 -19.67 21.64
CA ALA A 380 13.83 -20.39 20.49
C ALA A 380 12.63 -19.72 19.82
N LEU A 381 11.98 -18.74 20.47
CA LEU A 381 10.86 -18.01 19.90
C LEU A 381 10.94 -16.52 20.23
N VAL A 382 10.87 -15.70 19.19
CA VAL A 382 10.84 -14.25 19.25
C VAL A 382 9.52 -13.77 18.70
N ILE A 383 8.76 -13.02 19.49
CA ILE A 383 7.50 -12.40 19.07
C ILE A 383 7.62 -10.88 19.17
N THR A 384 7.26 -10.17 18.11
CA THR A 384 7.18 -8.70 18.11
C THR A 384 5.75 -8.25 17.88
N ASP A 385 5.23 -7.39 18.75
CA ASP A 385 3.89 -6.82 18.61
C ASP A 385 3.95 -5.41 18.01
N GLU A 386 2.99 -5.07 17.14
CA GLU A 386 2.88 -3.75 16.49
C GLU A 386 4.15 -3.32 15.71
N GLN A 387 4.58 -4.14 14.79
CA GLN A 387 5.85 -4.01 14.05
C GLN A 387 6.08 -2.63 13.39
N HIS A 388 5.03 -1.93 12.94
CA HIS A 388 5.19 -0.64 12.26
C HIS A 388 5.87 0.44 13.12
N ARG A 389 6.06 0.18 14.41
CA ARG A 389 6.75 1.05 15.38
C ARG A 389 8.19 0.64 15.65
N PHE A 390 8.64 -0.49 15.10
CA PHE A 390 10.02 -0.99 15.22
C PHE A 390 10.73 -0.94 13.88
N GLY A 391 12.00 -0.52 13.87
CA GLY A 391 12.82 -0.60 12.67
C GLY A 391 13.25 -2.07 12.37
N VAL A 392 13.51 -2.39 11.11
CA VAL A 392 14.01 -3.71 10.65
C VAL A 392 15.23 -4.14 11.47
N ARG A 393 16.16 -3.22 11.76
CA ARG A 393 17.37 -3.47 12.55
C ARG A 393 17.10 -3.97 13.97
N GLN A 394 15.98 -3.58 14.60
CA GLN A 394 15.66 -4.03 15.97
C GLN A 394 15.19 -5.49 15.98
N ARG A 395 14.46 -5.91 14.95
CA ARG A 395 14.05 -7.30 14.75
C ARG A 395 15.27 -8.20 14.55
N GLU A 396 16.16 -7.82 13.63
CA GLU A 396 17.41 -8.53 13.37
C GLU A 396 18.27 -8.64 14.65
N SER A 397 18.39 -7.55 15.40
CA SER A 397 19.14 -7.56 16.68
C SER A 397 18.56 -8.54 17.70
N LEU A 398 17.23 -8.76 17.70
CA LEU A 398 16.60 -9.71 18.63
C LEU A 398 16.75 -11.16 18.14
N SER A 399 16.64 -11.42 16.85
CA SER A 399 16.88 -12.76 16.27
C SER A 399 18.33 -13.21 16.43
N LEU A 400 19.29 -12.27 16.44
CA LEU A 400 20.72 -12.56 16.70
C LEU A 400 21.03 -12.91 18.17
N LYS A 401 20.07 -12.77 19.11
CA LYS A 401 20.24 -13.16 20.51
C LYS A 401 20.11 -14.66 20.78
N GLY A 402 19.62 -15.44 19.83
CA GLY A 402 19.50 -16.89 19.90
C GLY A 402 20.22 -17.58 18.75
N GLU A 403 20.44 -18.87 18.87
CA GLU A 403 20.90 -19.71 17.78
C GLU A 403 19.67 -20.03 16.88
N LYS A 404 19.31 -19.08 15.94
CA LYS A 404 18.23 -19.26 14.96
C LYS A 404 16.84 -19.46 15.57
N PRO A 405 16.34 -18.51 16.36
CA PRO A 405 15.01 -18.60 16.92
C PRO A 405 13.92 -18.47 15.85
N HIS A 406 12.75 -19.06 16.07
CA HIS A 406 11.55 -18.74 15.33
C HIS A 406 11.17 -17.29 15.52
N VAL A 407 10.75 -16.61 14.47
CA VAL A 407 10.34 -15.20 14.49
C VAL A 407 8.87 -15.08 14.12
N LEU A 408 8.09 -14.50 15.02
CA LEU A 408 6.69 -14.14 14.79
C LEU A 408 6.50 -12.64 14.91
N VAL A 409 5.97 -12.04 13.87
CA VAL A 409 5.64 -10.63 13.84
C VAL A 409 4.12 -10.50 13.90
N MET A 410 3.60 -9.66 14.80
CA MET A 410 2.17 -9.36 14.87
C MET A 410 1.90 -7.92 14.43
N SER A 411 0.87 -7.73 13.60
CA SER A 411 0.43 -6.40 13.17
C SER A 411 -1.07 -6.24 13.34
N ALA A 412 -1.48 -5.14 13.98
CA ALA A 412 -2.88 -4.73 14.05
C ALA A 412 -3.27 -3.77 12.92
N THR A 413 -2.32 -3.35 12.07
CA THR A 413 -2.65 -2.67 10.82
C THR A 413 -2.97 -3.72 9.78
N PRO A 414 -4.21 -3.79 9.29
CA PRO A 414 -4.49 -4.57 8.11
C PRO A 414 -3.74 -3.97 6.93
N ILE A 415 -2.72 -4.64 6.46
CA ILE A 415 -2.02 -4.29 5.23
C ILE A 415 -2.58 -5.21 4.14
N PRO A 416 -2.99 -4.72 2.98
CA PRO A 416 -3.41 -5.58 1.90
C PRO A 416 -2.41 -6.72 1.67
N ARG A 417 -2.90 -7.95 1.52
CA ARG A 417 -2.04 -9.14 1.41
C ARG A 417 -0.95 -9.00 0.36
N THR A 418 -1.29 -8.36 -0.74
CA THR A 418 -0.36 -8.07 -1.84
C THR A 418 0.78 -7.15 -1.42
N LEU A 419 0.47 -6.13 -0.62
CA LEU A 419 1.47 -5.22 -0.10
C LEU A 419 2.33 -5.87 0.99
N ALA A 420 1.75 -6.76 1.78
CA ALA A 420 2.49 -7.52 2.80
C ALA A 420 3.58 -8.41 2.17
N ILE A 421 3.31 -9.03 1.02
CA ILE A 421 4.29 -9.82 0.26
C ILE A 421 5.47 -8.96 -0.21
N ILE A 422 5.22 -7.70 -0.58
CA ILE A 422 6.28 -6.78 -1.02
C ILE A 422 7.09 -6.25 0.14
N LEU A 423 6.42 -5.81 1.21
CA LEU A 423 7.08 -5.18 2.37
C LEU A 423 7.84 -6.18 3.23
N TYR A 424 7.42 -7.42 3.21
CA TYR A 424 7.89 -8.47 4.11
C TYR A 424 8.15 -9.77 3.34
N GLY A 425 8.80 -9.66 2.18
CA GLY A 425 9.03 -10.79 1.27
C GLY A 425 9.76 -12.00 1.90
N ASP A 426 10.40 -11.77 3.06
CA ASP A 426 11.03 -12.77 3.90
C ASP A 426 10.07 -13.44 4.91
N LEU A 427 8.81 -12.94 5.03
CA LEU A 427 7.84 -13.45 5.99
C LEU A 427 6.70 -14.22 5.32
N ASP A 428 6.41 -15.42 5.78
CA ASP A 428 5.14 -16.09 5.54
C ASP A 428 3.99 -15.30 6.19
N VAL A 429 2.83 -15.20 5.55
CA VAL A 429 1.73 -14.36 6.05
C VAL A 429 0.54 -15.21 6.47
N SER A 430 0.13 -15.10 7.73
CA SER A 430 -1.14 -15.62 8.26
C SER A 430 -2.13 -14.49 8.52
N ILE A 431 -3.35 -14.61 8.02
CA ILE A 431 -4.39 -13.59 8.14
C ILE A 431 -5.49 -14.07 9.08
N ILE A 432 -5.85 -13.21 10.06
CA ILE A 432 -7.02 -13.37 10.91
C ILE A 432 -8.09 -12.38 10.41
N ASP A 433 -8.93 -12.86 9.51
CA ASP A 433 -9.98 -12.12 8.83
C ASP A 433 -11.37 -12.21 9.53
N GLU A 434 -11.40 -12.78 10.73
CA GLU A 434 -12.59 -12.90 11.56
C GLU A 434 -12.42 -12.16 12.89
N LEU A 435 -13.48 -11.52 13.36
CA LEU A 435 -13.58 -10.99 14.71
C LEU A 435 -14.31 -11.96 15.64
N PRO A 436 -14.02 -12.00 16.95
CA PRO A 436 -14.77 -12.78 17.93
C PRO A 436 -16.26 -12.46 17.89
N ALA A 437 -17.11 -13.46 18.02
CA ALA A 437 -18.57 -13.39 17.80
C ALA A 437 -19.33 -12.43 18.75
N GLU A 438 -18.79 -12.14 19.91
CA GLU A 438 -19.46 -11.30 20.93
C GLU A 438 -19.26 -9.78 20.70
N ARG A 439 -18.50 -9.38 19.67
CA ARG A 439 -18.19 -7.98 19.44
C ARG A 439 -19.30 -7.28 18.65
N LEU A 440 -19.94 -6.27 19.24
CA LEU A 440 -20.93 -5.45 18.56
C LEU A 440 -20.27 -4.53 17.52
N PRO A 441 -20.85 -4.40 16.31
CA PRO A 441 -20.34 -3.46 15.29
C PRO A 441 -20.36 -2.02 15.83
N ILE A 442 -19.26 -1.29 15.63
CA ILE A 442 -19.16 0.12 16.00
C ILE A 442 -20.01 0.95 15.04
N LYS A 443 -20.87 1.84 15.58
CA LYS A 443 -21.65 2.79 14.80
C LYS A 443 -20.81 4.02 14.49
N ASN A 444 -20.60 4.29 13.22
CA ASN A 444 -19.74 5.38 12.75
C ASN A 444 -20.59 6.53 12.20
N CYS A 445 -20.09 7.77 12.31
CA CYS A 445 -20.59 8.90 11.56
C CYS A 445 -19.47 9.87 11.18
N VAL A 446 -19.54 10.39 9.96
CA VAL A 446 -18.69 11.47 9.48
C VAL A 446 -19.53 12.73 9.41
N VAL A 447 -19.14 13.77 10.15
CA VAL A 447 -19.94 14.98 10.35
C VAL A 447 -19.06 16.23 10.24
N ASN A 448 -19.66 17.35 9.90
CA ASN A 448 -18.97 18.63 9.90
C ASN A 448 -18.95 19.26 11.31
N THR A 449 -18.17 20.32 11.47
CA THR A 449 -17.99 21.03 12.74
C THR A 449 -19.27 21.65 13.29
N SER A 450 -20.33 21.87 12.49
CA SER A 450 -21.62 22.37 12.98
C SER A 450 -22.38 21.33 13.82
N TYR A 451 -22.02 20.06 13.72
CA TYR A 451 -22.61 18.98 14.50
C TYR A 451 -22.04 18.90 15.95
N ARG A 452 -21.00 19.66 16.25
CA ARG A 452 -20.28 19.63 17.54
C ARG A 452 -21.21 19.76 18.77
N PRO A 453 -22.18 20.69 18.82
CA PRO A 453 -23.10 20.77 19.97
C PRO A 453 -23.94 19.50 20.16
N THR A 454 -24.31 18.83 19.08
CA THR A 454 -25.06 17.57 19.13
C THR A 454 -24.17 16.43 19.62
N ALA A 455 -22.91 16.37 19.17
CA ALA A 455 -21.93 15.40 19.65
C ALA A 455 -21.65 15.55 21.15
N TYR A 456 -21.52 16.78 21.66
CA TYR A 456 -21.29 17.03 23.08
C TYR A 456 -22.48 16.58 23.96
N ARG A 457 -23.71 16.87 23.55
CA ARG A 457 -24.92 16.37 24.24
C ARG A 457 -25.00 14.85 24.24
N PHE A 458 -24.59 14.21 23.14
CA PHE A 458 -24.53 12.77 23.06
C PHE A 458 -23.47 12.20 24.00
N ILE A 459 -22.28 12.82 24.07
CA ILE A 459 -21.20 12.44 25.01
C ILE A 459 -21.67 12.55 26.45
N GLU A 460 -22.31 13.67 26.86
CA GLU A 460 -22.86 13.83 28.22
C GLU A 460 -23.87 12.74 28.54
N LYS A 461 -24.74 12.40 27.60
CA LYS A 461 -25.69 11.29 27.78
C LYS A 461 -24.97 9.96 27.99
N GLN A 462 -23.88 9.68 27.28
CA GLN A 462 -23.12 8.45 27.47
C GLN A 462 -22.37 8.44 28.80
N VAL A 463 -21.80 9.56 29.21
CA VAL A 463 -21.17 9.72 30.53
C VAL A 463 -22.17 9.56 31.65
N SER A 464 -23.38 10.13 31.54
CA SER A 464 -24.44 9.95 32.53
C SER A 464 -24.92 8.50 32.71
N GLN A 465 -24.66 7.65 31.69
CA GLN A 465 -24.88 6.21 31.75
C GLN A 465 -23.67 5.44 32.30
N GLY A 466 -22.65 6.15 32.82
CA GLY A 466 -21.43 5.57 33.36
C GLY A 466 -20.43 5.13 32.30
N ARG A 467 -20.52 5.61 31.04
CA ARG A 467 -19.60 5.28 29.96
C ARG A 467 -18.45 6.28 29.89
N GLN A 468 -17.34 5.82 29.34
CA GLN A 468 -16.14 6.64 29.13
C GLN A 468 -15.95 7.00 27.65
N VAL A 469 -15.26 8.10 27.43
CA VAL A 469 -15.14 8.74 26.10
C VAL A 469 -13.70 9.13 25.82
N TYR A 470 -13.23 8.82 24.61
CA TYR A 470 -12.01 9.38 24.03
C TYR A 470 -12.36 10.54 23.09
N ILE A 471 -11.63 11.64 23.20
CA ILE A 471 -11.65 12.73 22.23
C ILE A 471 -10.22 12.94 21.70
N ILE A 472 -10.02 12.73 20.40
CA ILE A 472 -8.71 12.82 19.75
C ILE A 472 -8.58 14.12 19.00
N CYS A 473 -7.51 14.87 19.29
CA CYS A 473 -7.13 16.07 18.58
C CYS A 473 -5.90 15.78 17.69
N PRO A 474 -5.85 16.27 16.44
CA PRO A 474 -4.67 16.10 15.59
C PRO A 474 -3.48 16.87 16.13
N MET A 475 -2.28 16.38 15.84
CA MET A 475 -1.04 17.13 16.04
C MET A 475 -1.00 18.33 15.09
N VAL A 476 -0.47 19.48 15.55
CA VAL A 476 -0.27 20.66 14.70
C VAL A 476 1.19 20.70 14.27
N GLU A 477 1.44 20.63 12.97
CA GLU A 477 2.78 20.52 12.39
C GLU A 477 3.73 21.71 12.62
N GLU A 478 3.22 22.88 13.05
CA GLU A 478 4.01 24.12 13.03
C GLU A 478 4.97 24.36 14.20
N SER A 479 4.87 23.67 15.31
CA SER A 479 5.93 23.60 16.33
C SER A 479 5.63 22.52 17.38
N GLU A 480 6.67 21.78 17.77
CA GLU A 480 6.59 20.79 18.86
C GLU A 480 6.13 21.39 20.20
N THR A 481 6.23 22.71 20.38
CA THR A 481 5.79 23.42 21.59
C THR A 481 4.28 23.60 21.68
N MET A 482 3.56 23.70 20.54
CA MET A 482 2.10 23.95 20.51
C MET A 482 1.21 22.72 20.73
N GLU A 483 1.72 21.50 20.60
CA GLU A 483 0.90 20.28 20.73
C GLU A 483 0.25 20.11 22.10
N GLY A 484 1.06 20.30 23.16
CA GLY A 484 0.57 20.19 24.53
C GLY A 484 -0.44 21.28 24.87
N GLU A 485 -0.22 22.49 24.40
CA GLU A 485 -1.09 23.64 24.65
C GLU A 485 -2.47 23.45 24.00
N ASN A 486 -2.54 22.96 22.77
CA ASN A 486 -3.80 22.74 22.07
C ASN A 486 -4.70 21.70 22.74
N VAL A 487 -4.15 20.57 23.22
CA VAL A 487 -4.92 19.54 23.93
C VAL A 487 -5.39 20.04 25.30
N ILE A 488 -4.54 20.77 26.01
CA ILE A 488 -4.86 21.37 27.30
C ILE A 488 -5.96 22.43 27.16
N GLN A 489 -5.81 23.35 26.19
CA GLN A 489 -6.80 24.38 25.89
C GLN A 489 -8.14 23.76 25.46
N TYR A 490 -8.10 22.73 24.66
CA TYR A 490 -9.30 22.03 24.23
C TYR A 490 -9.99 21.33 25.42
N ALA A 491 -9.24 20.68 26.31
CA ALA A 491 -9.78 20.09 27.52
C ALA A 491 -10.37 21.15 28.47
N GLN A 492 -9.74 22.32 28.57
CA GLN A 492 -10.28 23.45 29.37
C GLN A 492 -11.58 24.00 28.75
N MET A 493 -11.63 24.15 27.43
CA MET A 493 -12.84 24.56 26.73
C MET A 493 -13.99 23.57 26.97
N LEU A 494 -13.70 22.26 26.87
CA LEU A 494 -14.72 21.22 27.14
C LEU A 494 -15.24 21.27 28.59
N ARG A 495 -14.41 21.60 29.59
CA ARG A 495 -14.85 21.77 30.97
C ARG A 495 -15.85 22.92 31.11
N SER A 496 -15.83 23.93 30.26
CA SER A 496 -16.81 24.99 30.22
C SER A 496 -18.09 24.65 29.45
N GLN A 497 -18.05 23.61 28.62
CA GLN A 497 -19.18 23.17 27.80
C GLN A 497 -19.98 22.03 28.42
N PHE A 498 -19.33 21.17 29.22
CA PHE A 498 -19.95 20.01 29.86
C PHE A 498 -20.38 20.33 31.30
N ALA A 499 -21.29 19.54 31.78
CA ALA A 499 -21.75 19.64 33.20
C ALA A 499 -20.54 19.48 34.15
N PRO A 500 -20.51 20.22 35.30
CA PRO A 500 -19.39 20.15 36.26
C PRO A 500 -19.13 18.75 36.85
N SER A 501 -20.09 17.85 36.75
CA SER A 501 -19.96 16.45 37.20
C SER A 501 -19.12 15.59 36.27
N VAL A 502 -18.85 16.03 35.02
CA VAL A 502 -18.04 15.28 34.03
C VAL A 502 -16.55 15.48 34.32
N ARG A 503 -15.86 14.41 34.64
CA ARG A 503 -14.42 14.43 34.97
C ARG A 503 -13.60 14.34 33.71
N ILE A 504 -12.97 15.46 33.30
CA ILE A 504 -12.19 15.57 32.06
C ILE A 504 -10.70 15.64 32.40
N SER A 505 -9.92 14.81 31.75
CA SER A 505 -8.46 14.85 31.78
C SER A 505 -7.87 14.90 30.38
N TYR A 506 -6.56 15.12 30.28
CA TYR A 506 -5.86 15.20 29.00
C TYR A 506 -4.57 14.36 29.00
N LEU A 507 -4.15 13.94 27.80
CA LEU A 507 -2.95 13.15 27.56
C LEU A 507 -2.26 13.59 26.28
N HIS A 508 -0.94 13.88 26.34
CA HIS A 508 -0.17 14.24 25.15
C HIS A 508 1.27 13.73 25.21
N GLY A 509 1.96 13.69 24.06
CA GLY A 509 3.27 13.10 23.89
C GLY A 509 4.36 13.61 24.84
N LYS A 510 4.30 14.88 25.24
CA LYS A 510 5.34 15.55 26.09
C LYS A 510 5.21 15.32 27.59
N MET A 511 4.13 14.72 28.05
CA MET A 511 4.01 14.39 29.48
C MET A 511 5.09 13.39 29.89
N LYS A 512 5.56 13.48 31.12
CA LYS A 512 6.48 12.47 31.70
C LYS A 512 5.80 11.10 31.72
N ALA A 513 6.58 10.04 31.56
CA ALA A 513 6.05 8.67 31.52
C ALA A 513 5.18 8.33 32.74
N ALA A 514 5.61 8.72 33.93
CA ALA A 514 4.84 8.50 35.17
C ALA A 514 3.49 9.22 35.18
N ASP A 515 3.43 10.45 34.65
CA ASP A 515 2.17 11.22 34.58
C ASP A 515 1.22 10.62 33.56
N LYS A 516 1.76 10.16 32.39
CA LYS A 516 0.98 9.44 31.38
C LYS A 516 0.37 8.17 31.94
N GLN A 517 1.18 7.38 32.66
CA GLN A 517 0.73 6.14 33.27
C GLN A 517 -0.39 6.43 34.27
N LYS A 518 -0.21 7.40 35.15
CA LYS A 518 -1.23 7.78 36.16
C LYS A 518 -2.56 8.18 35.52
N VAL A 519 -2.51 9.00 34.44
CA VAL A 519 -3.75 9.41 33.73
C VAL A 519 -4.45 8.21 33.11
N MET A 520 -3.69 7.27 32.54
CA MET A 520 -4.24 6.07 31.93
C MET A 520 -4.81 5.10 32.97
N ASP A 521 -4.16 4.95 34.13
CA ASP A 521 -4.66 4.13 35.25
C ASP A 521 -5.97 4.74 35.79
N ASP A 522 -5.99 6.06 36.07
CA ASP A 522 -7.18 6.77 36.52
C ASP A 522 -8.33 6.67 35.49
N PHE A 523 -8.04 6.65 34.20
CA PHE A 523 -9.03 6.44 33.15
C PHE A 523 -9.53 4.99 33.14
N SER A 524 -8.63 4.00 33.22
CA SER A 524 -9.04 2.58 33.26
C SER A 524 -9.86 2.21 34.46
N GLU A 525 -9.59 2.82 35.63
CA GLU A 525 -10.34 2.67 36.89
C GLU A 525 -11.66 3.46 36.91
N GLY A 526 -11.99 4.19 35.83
CA GLY A 526 -13.23 4.97 35.75
C GLY A 526 -13.24 6.25 36.60
N LYS A 527 -12.07 6.76 37.05
CA LYS A 527 -11.95 8.05 37.74
C LYS A 527 -12.02 9.25 36.77
N ILE A 528 -11.84 9.02 35.48
CA ILE A 528 -11.94 10.00 34.41
C ILE A 528 -13.03 9.54 33.45
N ASP A 529 -13.95 10.42 33.07
CA ASP A 529 -15.06 10.13 32.17
C ASP A 529 -14.72 10.45 30.74
N VAL A 530 -13.99 11.56 30.51
CA VAL A 530 -13.60 12.02 29.19
C VAL A 530 -12.07 12.23 29.14
N LEU A 531 -11.40 11.51 28.26
CA LEU A 531 -9.96 11.65 28.03
C LEU A 531 -9.73 12.35 26.70
N VAL A 532 -9.19 13.57 26.76
CA VAL A 532 -8.76 14.34 25.56
C VAL A 532 -7.30 14.03 25.26
N SER A 533 -6.99 13.57 24.07
CA SER A 533 -5.63 13.12 23.74
C SER A 533 -5.21 13.47 22.31
N THR A 534 -3.91 13.48 22.08
CA THR A 534 -3.32 13.32 20.76
C THR A 534 -3.33 11.84 20.35
N THR A 535 -2.68 11.49 19.25
CA THR A 535 -2.53 10.09 18.76
C THR A 535 -1.83 9.13 19.74
N VAL A 536 -1.32 9.63 20.86
CA VAL A 536 -0.66 8.82 21.91
C VAL A 536 -1.54 7.67 22.44
N VAL A 537 -2.87 7.82 22.35
CA VAL A 537 -3.84 6.74 22.72
C VAL A 537 -3.82 5.55 21.73
N GLU A 538 -3.17 5.67 20.58
CA GLU A 538 -2.95 4.50 19.69
C GLU A 538 -2.20 3.37 20.41
N VAL A 539 -1.60 3.64 21.57
CA VAL A 539 -0.80 2.69 22.32
C VAL A 539 -1.59 1.97 23.39
N GLY A 540 -2.10 0.83 23.05
CA GLY A 540 -2.21 -0.38 23.84
C GLY A 540 -3.17 -0.49 25.02
N VAL A 541 -3.70 0.57 25.62
CA VAL A 541 -4.53 0.43 26.84
C VAL A 541 -5.94 -0.07 26.52
N ASN A 542 -6.32 -1.17 27.16
CA ASN A 542 -7.66 -1.74 27.05
C ASN A 542 -8.59 -1.12 28.10
N VAL A 543 -9.58 -0.33 27.67
CA VAL A 543 -10.62 0.22 28.55
C VAL A 543 -11.99 -0.24 28.03
N PRO A 544 -12.52 -1.37 28.52
CA PRO A 544 -13.77 -1.95 28.03
C PRO A 544 -14.99 -1.03 28.15
N ASN A 545 -14.98 -0.11 29.14
CA ASN A 545 -16.05 0.83 29.38
C ASN A 545 -16.01 2.07 28.47
N ALA A 546 -14.95 2.27 27.70
CA ALA A 546 -14.86 3.35 26.71
C ALA A 546 -15.69 3.00 25.47
N THR A 547 -16.83 3.67 25.31
CA THR A 547 -17.81 3.37 24.26
C THR A 547 -17.91 4.45 23.19
N VAL A 548 -17.33 5.62 23.41
CA VAL A 548 -17.36 6.71 22.42
C VAL A 548 -15.94 7.14 22.05
N MET A 549 -15.68 7.21 20.77
CA MET A 549 -14.49 7.82 20.18
C MET A 549 -14.92 9.02 19.34
N MET A 550 -14.44 10.21 19.64
CA MET A 550 -14.62 11.39 18.80
C MET A 550 -13.27 11.85 18.29
N VAL A 551 -13.14 12.06 16.99
CA VAL A 551 -11.89 12.51 16.34
C VAL A 551 -12.12 13.86 15.69
N GLU A 552 -11.44 14.88 16.17
CA GLU A 552 -11.45 16.23 15.61
C GLU A 552 -10.53 16.33 14.40
N ASN A 553 -10.94 17.11 13.39
CA ASN A 553 -10.22 17.30 12.13
C ASN A 553 -9.74 15.96 11.52
N ALA A 554 -10.68 15.03 11.39
CA ALA A 554 -10.41 13.68 10.92
C ALA A 554 -9.73 13.62 9.54
N GLU A 555 -9.86 14.69 8.74
CA GLU A 555 -9.17 14.83 7.44
C GLU A 555 -7.65 14.86 7.54
N ARG A 556 -7.08 15.15 8.71
CA ARG A 556 -5.63 15.18 8.94
C ARG A 556 -5.03 13.80 9.22
N PHE A 557 -5.85 12.80 9.45
CA PHE A 557 -5.42 11.44 9.75
C PHE A 557 -5.53 10.54 8.52
N GLY A 558 -4.67 9.52 8.45
CA GLY A 558 -4.83 8.43 7.51
C GLY A 558 -6.04 7.53 7.85
N LEU A 559 -6.66 6.89 6.86
CA LEU A 559 -7.78 5.99 7.13
C LEU A 559 -7.39 4.81 8.01
N ALA A 560 -6.21 4.23 7.80
CA ALA A 560 -5.66 3.18 8.66
C ALA A 560 -5.50 3.64 10.12
N GLN A 561 -5.03 4.88 10.34
CA GLN A 561 -4.89 5.47 11.65
C GLN A 561 -6.25 5.72 12.32
N LEU A 562 -7.23 6.26 11.58
CA LEU A 562 -8.61 6.43 12.06
C LEU A 562 -9.24 5.09 12.43
N HIS A 563 -8.96 4.05 11.65
CA HIS A 563 -9.41 2.70 11.96
C HIS A 563 -8.79 2.15 13.24
N GLN A 564 -7.49 2.36 13.47
CA GLN A 564 -6.82 1.97 14.73
C GLN A 564 -7.40 2.70 15.94
N LEU A 565 -7.64 4.01 15.82
CA LEU A 565 -8.30 4.81 16.87
C LEU A 565 -9.70 4.27 17.14
N ARG A 566 -10.50 4.01 16.10
CA ARG A 566 -11.82 3.38 16.24
C ARG A 566 -11.76 2.06 17.00
N GLY A 567 -10.74 1.25 16.77
CA GLY A 567 -10.51 -0.03 17.45
C GLY A 567 -10.24 0.08 18.95
N ARG A 568 -10.05 1.30 19.50
CA ARG A 568 -9.90 1.54 20.94
C ARG A 568 -11.21 1.51 21.70
N VAL A 569 -12.35 1.62 21.02
CA VAL A 569 -13.68 1.42 21.57
C VAL A 569 -14.31 0.11 21.06
N GLY A 570 -15.43 -0.30 21.63
CA GLY A 570 -16.08 -1.55 21.24
C GLY A 570 -15.39 -2.81 21.76
N ARG A 571 -14.75 -2.74 22.91
CA ARG A 571 -14.09 -3.87 23.57
C ARG A 571 -14.90 -4.47 24.74
N GLY A 572 -15.98 -3.83 25.10
CA GLY A 572 -16.94 -4.31 26.10
C GLY A 572 -18.26 -4.75 25.47
N GLY A 573 -19.21 -5.23 26.30
CA GLY A 573 -20.53 -5.68 25.87
C GLY A 573 -21.52 -4.56 25.49
N TYR A 574 -21.07 -3.30 25.39
CA TYR A 574 -21.92 -2.15 25.13
C TYR A 574 -21.75 -1.60 23.70
N GLN A 575 -22.86 -1.09 23.14
CA GLN A 575 -22.81 -0.44 21.84
C GLN A 575 -21.82 0.72 21.84
N SER A 576 -20.88 0.73 20.91
CA SER A 576 -19.87 1.77 20.78
C SER A 576 -20.08 2.62 19.54
N TYR A 577 -19.57 3.85 19.59
CA TYR A 577 -19.79 4.89 18.60
C TYR A 577 -18.48 5.58 18.25
N CYS A 578 -18.30 5.90 16.97
CA CYS A 578 -17.16 6.69 16.51
C CYS A 578 -17.64 7.88 15.69
N ILE A 579 -17.24 9.10 16.09
CA ILE A 579 -17.63 10.37 15.49
C ILE A 579 -16.40 10.99 14.85
N PHE A 580 -16.38 11.06 13.52
CA PHE A 580 -15.31 11.70 12.76
C PHE A 580 -15.74 13.11 12.36
N MET A 581 -15.14 14.11 13.02
CA MET A 581 -15.38 15.53 12.72
C MET A 581 -14.45 16.02 11.62
N THR A 582 -14.98 16.73 10.63
CA THR A 582 -14.16 17.37 9.58
C THR A 582 -14.56 18.82 9.36
N SER A 583 -13.57 19.67 9.15
CA SER A 583 -13.75 21.07 8.73
C SER A 583 -13.72 21.22 7.20
N SER A 584 -13.26 20.22 6.48
CA SER A 584 -13.11 20.22 5.03
C SER A 584 -14.46 20.10 4.31
N LYS A 585 -14.66 20.96 3.31
CA LYS A 585 -15.79 20.89 2.39
C LYS A 585 -15.44 20.23 1.05
N LYS A 586 -14.19 19.78 0.88
CA LYS A 586 -13.73 19.14 -0.36
C LYS A 586 -14.40 17.78 -0.54
N LYS A 587 -14.96 17.55 -1.74
CA LYS A 587 -15.67 16.30 -2.09
C LYS A 587 -14.78 15.07 -1.91
N GLU A 588 -13.51 15.16 -2.30
CA GLU A 588 -12.52 14.08 -2.17
C GLU A 588 -12.28 13.68 -0.70
N THR A 589 -12.17 14.68 0.20
CA THR A 589 -12.01 14.45 1.63
C THR A 589 -13.23 13.73 2.22
N MET A 590 -14.43 14.18 1.84
CA MET A 590 -15.66 13.55 2.29
C MET A 590 -15.78 12.11 1.78
N GLN A 591 -15.47 11.87 0.50
CA GLN A 591 -15.46 10.52 -0.08
C GLN A 591 -14.48 9.60 0.65
N ARG A 592 -13.29 10.10 0.98
CA ARG A 592 -12.28 9.34 1.74
C ARG A 592 -12.80 8.96 3.12
N LEU A 593 -13.32 9.90 3.89
CA LEU A 593 -13.83 9.62 5.24
C LEU A 593 -15.07 8.72 5.23
N GLU A 594 -15.90 8.81 4.19
CA GLU A 594 -17.11 8.00 4.04
C GLU A 594 -16.83 6.49 3.95
N VAL A 595 -15.61 6.09 3.59
CA VAL A 595 -15.14 4.70 3.65
C VAL A 595 -15.33 4.12 5.05
N LEU A 596 -15.10 4.93 6.11
CA LEU A 596 -15.25 4.51 7.51
C LEU A 596 -16.71 4.27 7.92
N ASN A 597 -17.67 4.94 7.27
CA ASN A 597 -19.10 4.69 7.48
C ASN A 597 -19.55 3.38 6.82
N LYS A 598 -18.95 3.04 5.67
CA LYS A 598 -19.36 1.89 4.85
C LYS A 598 -18.93 0.55 5.44
N SER A 599 -17.80 0.52 6.17
CA SER A 599 -17.26 -0.73 6.67
C SER A 599 -16.54 -0.59 8.01
N ASN A 600 -16.67 -1.64 8.83
CA ASN A 600 -15.84 -1.84 10.02
C ASN A 600 -14.65 -2.78 9.74
N ASP A 601 -14.54 -3.34 8.55
CA ASP A 601 -13.45 -4.22 8.14
C ASP A 601 -12.19 -3.41 7.86
N GLY A 602 -11.13 -3.66 8.63
CA GLY A 602 -9.84 -2.97 8.50
C GLY A 602 -9.13 -3.27 7.19
N PHE A 603 -9.26 -4.48 6.63
CA PHE A 603 -8.67 -4.82 5.33
C PHE A 603 -9.35 -4.06 4.19
N TYR A 604 -10.68 -3.94 4.23
CA TYR A 604 -11.41 -3.11 3.27
C TYR A 604 -10.97 -1.65 3.34
N ILE A 605 -10.88 -1.09 4.56
CA ILE A 605 -10.49 0.31 4.77
C ILE A 605 -9.05 0.54 4.30
N ALA A 606 -8.13 -0.37 4.59
CA ALA A 606 -6.75 -0.28 4.13
C ALA A 606 -6.64 -0.33 2.61
N ASN A 607 -7.42 -1.19 1.94
CA ASN A 607 -7.49 -1.25 0.48
C ASN A 607 -8.02 0.05 -0.13
N GLU A 608 -9.06 0.63 0.47
CA GLU A 608 -9.62 1.90 -0.01
C GLU A 608 -8.67 3.10 0.26
N ASP A 609 -8.00 3.15 1.43
CA ASP A 609 -6.99 4.19 1.73
C ASP A 609 -5.87 4.17 0.69
N LEU A 610 -5.48 2.98 0.34
CA LEU A 610 -4.42 2.71 -0.61
C LEU A 610 -4.79 3.13 -2.04
N LYS A 611 -6.01 2.82 -2.50
CA LYS A 611 -6.53 3.27 -3.80
C LYS A 611 -6.60 4.80 -3.89
N LEU A 612 -6.94 5.47 -2.79
CA LEU A 612 -7.13 6.91 -2.75
C LEU A 612 -5.83 7.71 -2.67
N ARG A 613 -4.78 7.16 -2.04
CA ARG A 613 -3.47 7.82 -1.89
C ARG A 613 -2.53 7.57 -3.06
N GLY A 614 -2.70 6.46 -3.76
CA GLY A 614 -1.72 5.97 -4.73
C GLY A 614 -0.46 5.37 -4.09
N PRO A 615 0.39 4.69 -4.88
CA PRO A 615 1.54 3.93 -4.37
C PRO A 615 2.66 4.80 -3.79
N GLY A 616 2.80 6.05 -4.23
CA GLY A 616 3.97 6.90 -3.91
C GLY A 616 4.07 7.36 -2.45
N ASP A 617 2.93 7.55 -1.78
CA ASP A 617 2.91 8.10 -0.41
C ASP A 617 3.06 7.04 0.68
N PHE A 618 2.80 5.77 0.37
CA PHE A 618 2.81 4.70 1.37
C PHE A 618 4.22 4.22 1.71
N PHE A 619 5.13 4.31 0.75
CA PHE A 619 6.50 3.80 0.93
C PHE A 619 7.44 4.79 1.61
N GLY A 620 7.07 6.07 1.79
CA GLY A 620 8.03 7.09 2.19
C GLY A 620 9.20 7.22 1.19
N VAL A 621 9.08 6.66 0.01
CA VAL A 621 10.08 6.12 -0.91
C VAL A 621 10.67 7.18 -1.84
N ARG A 622 10.41 8.43 -1.61
CA ARG A 622 11.26 9.45 -2.25
C ARG A 622 12.73 9.40 -1.79
N GLN A 623 13.06 8.56 -0.79
CA GLN A 623 14.42 8.47 -0.24
C GLN A 623 15.14 7.11 -0.41
N SER A 624 14.48 6.05 -0.84
CA SER A 624 15.13 4.74 -1.03
C SER A 624 14.74 4.13 -2.36
N GLY A 625 15.62 4.15 -3.34
CA GLY A 625 15.63 3.53 -4.66
C GLY A 625 14.76 2.30 -4.98
N MET A 626 13.61 2.14 -4.34
CA MET A 626 12.64 1.08 -4.66
C MET A 626 11.96 1.33 -5.99
N MET A 627 11.78 0.27 -6.74
CA MET A 627 11.39 0.21 -8.12
C MET A 627 10.11 0.94 -8.48
N ASP A 628 10.21 1.82 -9.47
CA ASP A 628 9.07 2.29 -10.22
C ASP A 628 8.62 1.17 -11.19
N PHE A 629 7.52 0.48 -10.89
CA PHE A 629 6.84 -0.35 -11.87
C PHE A 629 6.39 0.53 -13.03
N VAL A 630 6.58 0.05 -14.25
CA VAL A 630 6.24 0.84 -15.46
C VAL A 630 4.79 0.61 -15.86
N LEU A 631 4.32 -0.62 -15.77
CA LEU A 631 2.96 -1.05 -16.13
C LEU A 631 2.18 -1.57 -14.95
N ALA A 632 2.87 -2.26 -14.04
CA ALA A 632 2.22 -2.89 -12.91
C ALA A 632 1.77 -1.86 -11.87
N ASP A 633 0.55 -2.00 -11.42
CA ASP A 633 0.00 -1.29 -10.29
C ASP A 633 -0.42 -2.31 -9.24
N ILE A 634 0.15 -2.21 -8.06
CA ILE A 634 -0.01 -3.19 -6.96
C ILE A 634 -1.49 -3.38 -6.58
N TYR A 635 -2.32 -2.39 -6.81
CA TYR A 635 -3.73 -2.35 -6.39
C TYR A 635 -4.67 -2.85 -7.46
N THR A 636 -4.53 -2.32 -8.66
CA THR A 636 -5.39 -2.72 -9.79
C THR A 636 -5.02 -4.09 -10.32
N ASN A 637 -3.78 -4.55 -10.07
CA ASN A 637 -3.25 -5.82 -10.56
C ASN A 637 -2.95 -6.82 -9.44
N ALA A 638 -3.64 -6.73 -8.29
CA ALA A 638 -3.43 -7.58 -7.12
C ALA A 638 -3.51 -9.08 -7.43
N ASP A 639 -4.44 -9.49 -8.32
CA ASP A 639 -4.61 -10.88 -8.73
C ASP A 639 -3.41 -11.39 -9.55
N ILE A 640 -2.85 -10.55 -10.43
CA ILE A 640 -1.67 -10.90 -11.23
C ILE A 640 -0.45 -10.99 -10.32
N MET A 641 -0.33 -10.10 -9.36
CA MET A 641 0.74 -10.12 -8.38
C MET A 641 0.71 -11.39 -7.52
N LYS A 642 -0.48 -11.82 -7.08
CA LYS A 642 -0.64 -13.09 -6.39
C LYS A 642 -0.19 -14.27 -7.25
N GLN A 643 -0.59 -14.30 -8.54
CA GLN A 643 -0.15 -15.34 -9.47
C GLN A 643 1.38 -15.36 -9.62
N ALA A 644 2.04 -14.19 -9.67
CA ALA A 644 3.48 -14.09 -9.74
C ALA A 644 4.17 -14.60 -8.45
N ALA A 645 3.62 -14.29 -7.28
CA ALA A 645 4.13 -14.78 -6.01
C ALA A 645 3.98 -16.29 -5.86
N ASP A 646 2.82 -16.84 -6.22
CA ASP A 646 2.56 -18.29 -6.23
C ASP A 646 3.53 -19.01 -7.20
N ALA A 647 3.83 -18.40 -8.36
CA ALA A 647 4.78 -18.93 -9.34
C ALA A 647 6.22 -18.97 -8.80
N VAL A 648 6.69 -17.88 -8.16
CA VAL A 648 8.03 -17.85 -7.53
C VAL A 648 8.14 -18.90 -6.44
N LYS A 649 7.15 -19.01 -5.56
CA LYS A 649 7.11 -19.99 -4.47
C LYS A 649 7.16 -21.45 -5.01
N GLN A 650 6.41 -21.73 -6.05
CA GLN A 650 6.40 -23.07 -6.70
C GLN A 650 7.77 -23.42 -7.29
N LEU A 651 8.45 -22.45 -7.91
CA LEU A 651 9.80 -22.65 -8.42
C LEU A 651 10.79 -22.91 -7.29
N GLU A 652 10.71 -22.16 -6.20
CA GLU A 652 11.53 -22.36 -5.02
C GLU A 652 11.33 -23.76 -4.41
N GLU A 653 10.08 -24.18 -4.21
CA GLU A 653 9.75 -25.52 -3.71
C GLU A 653 10.27 -26.65 -4.62
N SER A 654 10.36 -26.39 -5.94
CA SER A 654 10.95 -27.33 -6.92
C SER A 654 12.50 -27.33 -6.93
N GLY A 655 13.14 -26.44 -6.17
CA GLY A 655 14.60 -26.27 -6.15
C GLY A 655 15.15 -25.55 -7.39
N PHE A 656 14.34 -24.73 -8.05
CA PHE A 656 14.76 -23.96 -9.23
C PHE A 656 15.80 -22.89 -8.83
N ASP A 657 16.90 -22.86 -9.59
CA ASP A 657 17.92 -21.82 -9.42
C ASP A 657 17.59 -20.56 -10.22
N PHE A 658 17.15 -19.52 -9.52
CA PHE A 658 16.77 -18.24 -10.12
C PHE A 658 17.93 -17.53 -10.83
N SER A 659 19.18 -17.88 -10.53
CA SER A 659 20.36 -17.34 -11.24
C SER A 659 20.38 -17.76 -12.74
N ASN A 660 19.63 -18.81 -13.09
CA ASN A 660 19.48 -19.28 -14.44
C ASN A 660 18.45 -18.47 -15.28
N LEU A 661 17.68 -17.58 -14.67
CA LEU A 661 16.78 -16.69 -15.38
C LEU A 661 17.59 -15.61 -16.13
N LYS A 662 17.93 -15.90 -17.38
CA LYS A 662 18.67 -14.99 -18.26
C LYS A 662 17.81 -13.80 -18.69
N ASN A 663 17.55 -12.88 -17.79
CA ASN A 663 16.83 -11.65 -18.06
C ASN A 663 17.61 -10.46 -17.52
N SER A 664 18.03 -9.55 -18.40
CA SER A 664 18.75 -8.32 -18.05
C SER A 664 17.98 -7.44 -17.03
N ARG A 665 16.64 -7.55 -17.00
CA ARG A 665 15.79 -6.88 -16.00
C ARG A 665 15.98 -7.49 -14.62
N LEU A 666 16.03 -8.82 -14.48
CA LEU A 666 16.25 -9.50 -13.20
C LEU A 666 17.63 -9.12 -12.63
N GLU A 667 18.69 -9.17 -13.42
CA GLU A 667 20.04 -8.79 -12.99
C GLU A 667 20.10 -7.33 -12.56
N LYS A 668 19.46 -6.42 -13.30
CA LYS A 668 19.39 -5.00 -12.95
C LYS A 668 18.64 -4.77 -11.64
N GLN A 669 17.58 -5.51 -11.40
CA GLN A 669 16.76 -5.37 -10.19
C GLN A 669 17.44 -5.94 -8.96
N ILE A 670 18.12 -7.09 -9.08
CA ILE A 670 18.96 -7.64 -8.00
C ILE A 670 20.08 -6.65 -7.66
N GLY A 671 20.70 -6.04 -8.68
CA GLY A 671 21.72 -5.00 -8.46
C GLY A 671 21.19 -3.76 -7.71
N LEU A 672 19.97 -3.33 -8.00
CA LEU A 672 19.31 -2.23 -7.29
C LEU A 672 18.97 -2.61 -5.84
N ALA A 673 18.44 -3.80 -5.61
CA ALA A 673 18.06 -4.26 -4.28
C ALA A 673 19.25 -4.55 -3.37
N ARG A 674 20.41 -4.96 -3.91
CA ARG A 674 21.67 -5.09 -3.14
C ARG A 674 22.26 -3.77 -2.65
N ASN A 675 21.84 -2.65 -3.22
CA ASN A 675 22.30 -1.31 -2.84
C ASN A 675 21.34 -0.59 -1.85
N ILE A 676 20.27 -1.25 -1.42
CA ILE A 676 19.33 -0.81 -0.38
C ILE A 676 19.71 -1.45 0.94
#